data_4e787416d0eee06fdd8f195a9b619411
#
_entry.id   4e787416d0eee06fdd8f195a9b619411
#
_cell.length_a   1.000
_cell.length_b   1.000
_cell.length_c   1.000
_cell.angle_alpha   90.00
_cell.angle_beta   90.00
_cell.angle_gamma   90.00
#
_symmetry.space_group_name_H-M   'P 1'
#
loop_
_entity.id
_entity.type
_entity.pdbx_description
1 polymer ?
#
loop_
_entity_poly.entity_id
_entity_poly.type
_entity_poly.pdbx_seq_one_letter_code
_entity_poly.pdbx_strand_id
1 'polypeptide(L)'
;MTALEQNLERILKVRPVDLGLFVLAMHSLIERSLGEKYGNSGNYDSENSFGKLLKLYIDDYYNSHGRPVYNGAETRNLPNEEFYVYKTLKKLFKSHELSNSVRHNFEVISPEDAQVSVKYFLAFAQAEKWGPLLALEKLKKELENWDSHSSYQSVELTKAIAQIEQLKKENQNLAEKANAYGELQNQLNVLSAHESLLKNELEEAEARLSKKDARLDQLRHKSNEQMMSFRKEKEKILEQMKDYEVTRQYLSYLEKVSFYSKTRHDYEASVTKLTSEQNDILEQIKLDKDFLIKGAAGTGKSLVLLKALEKAVNDLKSELTFDESKNSFRLLTYTKSLVKYNLYVTKILGAEVPEGTITTADSFLFFMVKKYFPEKRLSFGWDNSYEGIFVCEGFSEKEVFNECYEFIWANLITNEDYIEKMCDRAGMKFPLKKEERITIWEAMEKAERALENLNVWPRNFAAKKILELCGNGDSCVEYSFVDEAQDLPPVILALVKKTSKRGVFLAGDSDQSIYRKGFNWNRSGIDIRGRSRILKMNFRNTNQIHAFAESYRSKFKNMDKALEPVAFRPGPPVEISVGKNPDDIMNQMVQQVKMLLNALNYDEENICIIANQKQKLEKLQEMLDKELGVKSHQIDDDFDFAETDGIRLCTMQNCKGLDFPVVLLLADHRIRGAEEKSIFDSETYYEQQYNMVYVCITRAMEMLHIFTAENTEFAPFKDLRK
;
A
#
# COMPACT_ATOMS: atom_id res chain seq x y z
N MET A 1 -15.06 -0.80 -22.90
CA MET A 1 -13.89 0.08 -22.96
C MET A 1 -12.66 -0.78 -23.11
N THR A 2 -11.85 -0.56 -24.12
CA THR A 2 -10.61 -1.31 -24.32
C THR A 2 -9.58 -0.98 -23.26
N ALA A 3 -8.57 -1.83 -23.05
CA ALA A 3 -7.47 -1.54 -22.12
C ALA A 3 -6.74 -0.22 -22.47
N LEU A 4 -6.65 0.09 -23.77
CA LEU A 4 -6.08 1.34 -24.26
C LEU A 4 -6.93 2.55 -23.84
N GLU A 5 -8.25 2.50 -23.99
CA GLU A 5 -9.15 3.59 -23.55
C GLU A 5 -9.05 3.86 -22.06
N GLN A 6 -8.97 2.80 -21.23
CA GLN A 6 -8.81 2.94 -19.79
C GLN A 6 -7.50 3.64 -19.42
N ASN A 7 -6.39 3.28 -20.08
CA ASN A 7 -5.10 3.93 -19.86
C ASN A 7 -5.11 5.41 -20.28
N LEU A 8 -5.73 5.72 -21.42
CA LEU A 8 -5.85 7.10 -21.89
C LEU A 8 -6.70 7.96 -20.94
N GLU A 9 -7.80 7.43 -20.40
CA GLU A 9 -8.59 8.15 -19.40
C GLU A 9 -7.84 8.37 -18.08
N ARG A 10 -6.99 7.42 -17.67
CA ARG A 10 -6.11 7.59 -16.50
C ARG A 10 -5.09 8.70 -16.71
N ILE A 11 -4.47 8.75 -17.88
CA ILE A 11 -3.53 9.82 -18.25
C ILE A 11 -4.21 11.19 -18.14
N LEU A 12 -5.41 11.35 -18.68
CA LEU A 12 -6.18 12.62 -18.58
C LEU A 12 -6.47 13.04 -17.13
N LYS A 13 -6.69 12.08 -16.22
CA LYS A 13 -6.95 12.38 -14.80
C LYS A 13 -5.72 12.86 -14.05
N VAL A 14 -4.52 12.47 -14.47
CA VAL A 14 -3.26 12.87 -13.82
C VAL A 14 -2.88 14.31 -14.16
N ARG A 15 -3.23 14.80 -15.33
CA ARG A 15 -2.87 16.14 -15.82
C ARG A 15 -3.20 17.29 -14.86
N PRO A 16 -4.44 17.39 -14.30
CA PRO A 16 -4.77 18.48 -13.39
C PRO A 16 -4.07 18.38 -12.02
N VAL A 17 -3.42 17.26 -11.74
CA VAL A 17 -2.76 16.99 -10.47
C VAL A 17 -1.27 17.33 -10.55
N ASP A 18 -0.59 16.84 -11.59
CA ASP A 18 0.84 17.05 -11.78
C ASP A 18 1.24 16.87 -13.24
N LEU A 19 1.88 17.89 -13.83
CA LEU A 19 2.32 17.87 -15.23
C LEU A 19 3.48 16.89 -15.45
N GLY A 20 4.35 16.70 -14.48
CA GLY A 20 5.44 15.75 -14.57
C GLY A 20 4.95 14.30 -14.64
N LEU A 21 4.05 13.94 -13.74
CA LEU A 21 3.40 12.62 -13.75
C LEU A 21 2.57 12.41 -15.02
N PHE A 22 1.95 13.46 -15.53
CA PHE A 22 1.20 13.41 -16.78
C PHE A 22 2.12 13.09 -17.98
N VAL A 23 3.26 13.76 -18.10
CA VAL A 23 4.27 13.49 -19.14
C VAL A 23 4.83 12.08 -18.98
N LEU A 24 5.15 11.66 -17.77
CA LEU A 24 5.65 10.32 -17.46
C LEU A 24 4.66 9.23 -17.87
N ALA A 25 3.38 9.42 -17.58
CA ALA A 25 2.32 8.45 -17.90
C ALA A 25 2.10 8.31 -19.41
N MET A 26 2.12 9.43 -20.16
CA MET A 26 2.08 9.39 -21.62
C MET A 26 3.28 8.66 -22.21
N HIS A 27 4.47 8.95 -21.73
CA HIS A 27 5.69 8.29 -22.18
C HIS A 27 5.69 6.79 -21.90
N SER A 28 5.25 6.38 -20.71
CA SER A 28 5.14 4.96 -20.35
C SER A 28 4.18 4.19 -21.27
N LEU A 29 3.12 4.82 -21.75
CA LEU A 29 2.21 4.18 -22.71
C LEU A 29 2.87 4.02 -24.10
N ILE A 30 3.69 4.98 -24.54
CA ILE A 30 4.48 4.85 -25.76
C ILE A 30 5.51 3.73 -25.63
N GLU A 31 6.28 3.70 -24.54
CA GLU A 31 7.27 2.65 -24.26
C GLU A 31 6.64 1.26 -24.31
N ARG A 32 5.48 1.11 -23.67
CA ARG A 32 4.74 -0.14 -23.67
C ARG A 32 4.30 -0.55 -25.08
N SER A 33 3.71 0.37 -25.84
CA SER A 33 3.27 0.09 -27.22
C SER A 33 4.43 -0.33 -28.12
N LEU A 34 5.58 0.33 -28.00
CA LEU A 34 6.80 -0.04 -28.72
C LEU A 34 7.35 -1.39 -28.26
N GLY A 35 7.32 -1.69 -26.97
CA GLY A 35 7.76 -2.95 -26.40
C GLY A 35 6.90 -4.13 -26.84
N GLU A 36 5.58 -3.97 -26.88
CA GLU A 36 4.63 -4.98 -27.36
C GLU A 36 4.86 -5.29 -28.88
N LYS A 37 5.23 -4.31 -29.66
CA LYS A 37 5.43 -4.46 -31.13
C LYS A 37 6.79 -5.00 -31.50
N TYR A 38 7.86 -4.63 -30.81
CA TYR A 38 9.25 -4.92 -31.16
C TYR A 38 10.05 -5.66 -30.08
N GLY A 39 9.50 -5.84 -28.88
CA GLY A 39 10.20 -6.41 -27.73
C GLY A 39 10.63 -7.88 -27.87
N ASN A 40 10.11 -8.61 -28.86
CA ASN A 40 10.44 -10.02 -29.11
C ASN A 40 11.69 -10.22 -29.99
N SER A 41 12.37 -9.17 -30.42
CA SER A 41 13.54 -9.21 -31.29
C SER A 41 14.90 -9.28 -30.57
N GLY A 42 14.97 -9.92 -29.43
CA GLY A 42 16.16 -10.61 -28.91
C GLY A 42 17.38 -9.81 -28.46
N ASN A 43 17.39 -8.47 -28.46
CA ASN A 43 18.54 -7.67 -28.05
C ASN A 43 18.11 -6.48 -27.19
N TYR A 44 17.94 -6.71 -25.88
CA TYR A 44 17.77 -5.66 -24.88
C TYR A 44 19.12 -5.32 -24.22
N ASP A 45 19.72 -4.20 -24.62
CA ASP A 45 20.73 -3.50 -23.83
C ASP A 45 20.03 -2.38 -23.05
N SER A 46 20.18 -2.36 -21.73
CA SER A 46 19.38 -1.56 -20.80
C SER A 46 19.49 -0.03 -20.95
N GLU A 47 20.56 0.51 -21.53
CA GLU A 47 20.75 1.97 -21.64
C GLU A 47 20.25 2.60 -22.96
N ASN A 48 19.90 1.79 -23.98
CA ASN A 48 19.48 2.27 -25.31
C ASN A 48 18.15 1.65 -25.79
N SER A 49 17.35 1.07 -24.92
CA SER A 49 16.15 0.30 -25.29
C SER A 49 15.11 1.15 -26.04
N PHE A 50 14.75 2.32 -25.50
CA PHE A 50 13.75 3.20 -26.10
C PHE A 50 14.19 3.75 -27.46
N GLY A 51 15.42 4.23 -27.55
CA GLY A 51 15.96 4.78 -28.80
C GLY A 51 16.02 3.77 -29.95
N LYS A 52 16.37 2.51 -29.65
CA LYS A 52 16.38 1.42 -30.65
C LYS A 52 14.98 1.05 -31.10
N LEU A 53 14.04 0.89 -30.16
CA LEU A 53 12.63 0.58 -30.46
C LEU A 53 11.97 1.70 -31.25
N LEU A 54 12.21 2.95 -30.87
CA LEU A 54 11.71 4.11 -31.60
C LEU A 54 12.29 4.20 -33.01
N LYS A 55 13.57 3.86 -33.21
CA LYS A 55 14.18 3.82 -34.54
C LYS A 55 13.54 2.74 -35.40
N LEU A 56 13.36 1.53 -34.90
CA LEU A 56 12.69 0.45 -35.64
C LEU A 56 11.25 0.87 -35.98
N TYR A 57 10.56 1.52 -35.07
CA TYR A 57 9.23 2.01 -35.31
C TYR A 57 9.17 3.07 -36.42
N ILE A 58 10.10 4.03 -36.42
CA ILE A 58 10.16 5.08 -37.45
C ILE A 58 10.51 4.48 -38.80
N ASP A 59 11.42 3.52 -38.85
CA ASP A 59 11.82 2.83 -40.07
C ASP A 59 10.65 2.01 -40.63
N ASP A 60 9.90 1.30 -39.80
CA ASP A 60 8.70 0.55 -40.19
C ASP A 60 7.58 1.47 -40.70
N TYR A 61 7.33 2.58 -39.98
CA TYR A 61 6.35 3.57 -40.38
C TYR A 61 6.69 4.12 -41.79
N TYR A 62 7.97 4.38 -42.03
CA TYR A 62 8.47 4.87 -43.30
C TYR A 62 8.32 3.83 -44.43
N ASN A 63 8.69 2.59 -44.15
CA ASN A 63 8.58 1.47 -45.10
C ASN A 63 7.12 1.14 -45.44
N SER A 64 6.21 1.22 -44.50
CA SER A 64 4.78 0.96 -44.71
C SER A 64 4.10 1.98 -45.62
N HIS A 65 4.70 3.16 -45.80
CA HIS A 65 4.26 4.20 -46.75
C HIS A 65 5.01 4.17 -48.09
N GLY A 66 5.69 3.04 -48.41
CA GLY A 66 6.26 2.78 -49.73
C GLY A 66 7.56 3.52 -50.01
N ARG A 67 8.32 3.92 -48.97
CA ARG A 67 9.56 4.68 -49.10
C ARG A 67 10.75 3.94 -48.48
N PRO A 68 11.78 3.57 -49.23
CA PRO A 68 12.95 2.92 -48.65
C PRO A 68 13.84 3.91 -47.90
N VAL A 69 14.32 3.44 -46.76
CA VAL A 69 15.36 4.01 -45.87
C VAL A 69 15.86 5.44 -46.19
N TYR A 70 15.69 6.28 -45.19
CA TYR A 70 16.02 7.68 -45.05
C TYR A 70 17.28 8.16 -45.79
N ASN A 71 17.07 9.03 -46.76
CA ASN A 71 18.06 10.00 -47.22
C ASN A 71 17.47 11.42 -47.01
N GLY A 72 18.14 12.30 -46.25
CA GLY A 72 17.59 13.58 -45.76
C GLY A 72 17.09 14.58 -46.82
N ALA A 73 17.30 14.29 -48.12
CA ALA A 73 16.81 15.08 -49.24
C ALA A 73 15.39 14.71 -49.72
N GLU A 74 14.92 13.49 -49.46
CA GLU A 74 13.61 13.00 -49.96
C GLU A 74 12.41 13.30 -49.06
N THR A 75 12.63 13.68 -47.81
CA THR A 75 11.56 14.04 -46.87
C THR A 75 10.81 15.32 -47.23
N ARG A 76 11.35 16.16 -48.13
CA ARG A 76 10.74 17.41 -48.58
C ARG A 76 9.51 17.20 -49.48
N ASN A 77 9.31 16.01 -50.01
CA ASN A 77 8.24 15.67 -50.96
C ASN A 77 7.07 14.85 -50.32
N LEU A 78 7.03 14.75 -49.01
CA LEU A 78 5.91 14.10 -48.30
C LEU A 78 4.67 15.02 -48.31
N PRO A 79 3.45 14.46 -48.42
CA PRO A 79 2.24 15.22 -48.12
C PRO A 79 2.34 15.90 -46.77
N ASN A 80 1.82 17.12 -46.64
CA ASN A 80 1.98 17.94 -45.43
C ASN A 80 1.61 17.21 -44.11
N GLU A 81 0.60 16.37 -44.13
CA GLU A 81 0.17 15.61 -42.93
C GLU A 81 1.15 14.50 -42.56
N GLU A 82 1.64 13.72 -43.56
CA GLU A 82 2.63 12.66 -43.34
C GLU A 82 3.99 13.21 -42.91
N PHE A 83 4.39 14.34 -43.49
CA PHE A 83 5.61 15.04 -43.11
C PHE A 83 5.56 15.55 -41.67
N TYR A 84 4.41 16.05 -41.26
CA TYR A 84 4.19 16.53 -39.90
C TYR A 84 4.27 15.37 -38.89
N VAL A 85 3.60 14.26 -39.14
CA VAL A 85 3.63 13.05 -38.28
C VAL A 85 5.05 12.53 -38.17
N TYR A 86 5.74 12.33 -39.30
CA TYR A 86 7.13 11.86 -39.32
C TYR A 86 8.07 12.76 -38.52
N LYS A 87 8.02 14.07 -38.75
CA LYS A 87 8.83 15.05 -38.05
C LYS A 87 8.56 15.05 -36.54
N THR A 88 7.34 14.80 -36.15
CA THR A 88 6.91 14.77 -34.74
C THR A 88 7.35 13.46 -34.07
N LEU A 89 7.21 12.32 -34.75
CA LEU A 89 7.68 11.03 -34.24
C LEU A 89 9.19 11.04 -33.94
N LYS A 90 9.98 11.68 -34.84
CA LYS A 90 11.44 11.80 -34.66
C LYS A 90 11.82 12.61 -33.40
N LYS A 91 10.91 13.44 -32.91
CA LYS A 91 11.11 14.26 -31.70
C LYS A 91 10.59 13.60 -30.42
N LEU A 92 10.01 12.40 -30.49
CA LEU A 92 9.59 11.64 -29.30
C LEU A 92 10.73 11.40 -28.31
N PHE A 93 11.98 11.46 -28.77
CA PHE A 93 13.15 11.36 -27.90
C PHE A 93 13.19 12.49 -26.85
N LYS A 94 12.70 13.69 -27.21
CA LYS A 94 12.58 14.79 -26.25
C LYS A 94 11.56 14.49 -25.13
N SER A 95 10.46 13.83 -25.47
CA SER A 95 9.49 13.39 -24.45
C SER A 95 10.08 12.32 -23.54
N HIS A 96 10.98 11.48 -24.04
CA HIS A 96 11.74 10.51 -23.26
C HIS A 96 12.72 11.20 -22.28
N GLU A 97 13.44 12.22 -22.73
CA GLU A 97 14.33 13.01 -21.88
C GLU A 97 13.56 13.68 -20.75
N LEU A 98 12.43 14.33 -21.04
CA LEU A 98 11.55 14.95 -20.04
C LEU A 98 11.00 13.94 -19.04
N SER A 99 10.58 12.77 -19.53
CA SER A 99 10.12 11.67 -18.67
C SER A 99 11.23 11.17 -17.73
N ASN A 100 12.46 11.08 -18.21
CA ASN A 100 13.62 10.68 -17.40
C ASN A 100 13.98 11.76 -16.36
N SER A 101 13.90 13.04 -16.69
CA SER A 101 14.09 14.14 -15.74
C SER A 101 13.08 14.04 -14.57
N VAL A 102 11.81 13.76 -14.87
CA VAL A 102 10.80 13.52 -13.83
C VAL A 102 11.10 12.26 -13.00
N ARG A 103 11.47 11.16 -13.68
CA ARG A 103 11.71 9.85 -13.05
C ARG A 103 12.94 9.83 -12.14
N HIS A 104 14.01 10.51 -12.52
CA HIS A 104 15.31 10.42 -11.85
C HIS A 104 15.65 11.65 -10.99
N ASN A 105 15.20 12.84 -11.40
CA ASN A 105 15.58 14.11 -10.79
C ASN A 105 14.40 14.79 -10.07
N PHE A 106 13.16 14.28 -10.21
CA PHE A 106 11.95 14.93 -9.71
C PHE A 106 11.78 16.38 -10.21
N GLU A 107 12.21 16.65 -11.43
CA GLU A 107 12.12 17.97 -12.03
C GLU A 107 10.66 18.37 -12.30
N VAL A 108 10.34 19.62 -12.02
CA VAL A 108 9.03 20.20 -12.35
C VAL A 108 8.99 20.51 -13.85
N ILE A 109 8.02 19.92 -14.54
CA ILE A 109 7.83 20.12 -15.98
C ILE A 109 7.09 21.44 -16.23
N SER A 110 7.61 22.25 -17.15
CA SER A 110 6.95 23.47 -17.58
C SER A 110 5.65 23.14 -18.38
N PRO A 111 4.64 24.04 -18.35
CA PRO A 111 3.45 23.86 -19.18
C PRO A 111 3.75 23.74 -20.67
N GLU A 112 4.79 24.45 -21.17
CA GLU A 112 5.24 24.40 -22.57
C GLU A 112 5.83 23.04 -22.93
N ASP A 113 6.65 22.45 -22.04
CA ASP A 113 7.23 21.12 -22.25
C ASP A 113 6.17 20.02 -22.17
N ALA A 114 5.19 20.16 -21.27
CA ALA A 114 4.04 19.26 -21.21
C ALA A 114 3.20 19.34 -22.49
N GLN A 115 2.94 20.54 -23.01
CA GLN A 115 2.24 20.76 -24.28
C GLN A 115 2.96 20.09 -25.46
N VAL A 116 4.27 20.23 -25.51
CA VAL A 116 5.11 19.58 -26.52
C VAL A 116 5.04 18.07 -26.44
N SER A 117 5.03 17.51 -25.23
CA SER A 117 4.88 16.07 -25.00
C SER A 117 3.51 15.54 -25.45
N VAL A 118 2.44 16.28 -25.20
CA VAL A 118 1.08 15.96 -25.71
C VAL A 118 1.05 15.91 -27.23
N LYS A 119 1.69 16.88 -27.87
CA LYS A 119 1.77 16.94 -29.34
C LYS A 119 2.47 15.72 -29.93
N TYR A 120 3.57 15.28 -29.31
CA TYR A 120 4.30 14.11 -29.76
C TYR A 120 3.54 12.80 -29.48
N PHE A 121 2.86 12.73 -28.34
CA PHE A 121 2.01 11.60 -27.99
C PHE A 121 0.83 11.43 -28.97
N LEU A 122 0.15 12.52 -29.33
CA LEU A 122 -0.96 12.49 -30.32
C LEU A 122 -0.48 12.08 -31.70
N ALA A 123 0.72 12.50 -32.12
CA ALA A 123 1.30 12.07 -33.39
C ALA A 123 1.63 10.58 -33.40
N PHE A 124 2.09 10.04 -32.27
CA PHE A 124 2.30 8.60 -32.12
C PHE A 124 0.98 7.83 -32.19
N ALA A 125 -0.04 8.27 -31.46
CA ALA A 125 -1.37 7.66 -31.49
C ALA A 125 -1.99 7.67 -32.89
N GLN A 126 -1.76 8.72 -33.66
CA GLN A 126 -2.20 8.82 -35.05
C GLN A 126 -1.45 7.84 -35.94
N ALA A 127 -0.13 7.74 -35.82
CA ALA A 127 0.70 6.80 -36.58
C ALA A 127 0.34 5.34 -36.27
N GLU A 128 0.03 5.01 -35.02
CA GLU A 128 -0.44 3.68 -34.59
C GLU A 128 -1.92 3.40 -34.94
N LYS A 129 -2.63 4.35 -35.53
CA LYS A 129 -4.04 4.23 -35.92
C LYS A 129 -4.94 3.77 -34.74
N TRP A 130 -4.74 4.35 -33.56
CA TRP A 130 -5.50 4.00 -32.36
C TRP A 130 -7.01 4.31 -32.46
N GLY A 131 -7.47 4.81 -33.57
CA GLY A 131 -8.89 5.06 -33.86
C GLY A 131 -9.47 6.30 -33.15
N PRO A 132 -10.74 6.60 -33.39
CA PRO A 132 -11.42 7.76 -32.78
C PRO A 132 -11.80 7.44 -31.31
N LEU A 133 -10.84 7.53 -30.39
CA LEU A 133 -11.08 7.35 -28.96
C LEU A 133 -11.42 8.69 -28.31
N LEU A 134 -12.48 8.73 -27.51
CA LEU A 134 -12.95 9.95 -26.82
C LEU A 134 -11.85 10.65 -26.02
N ALA A 135 -10.95 9.87 -25.40
CA ALA A 135 -9.83 10.41 -24.63
C ALA A 135 -8.78 11.10 -25.50
N LEU A 136 -8.51 10.61 -26.72
CA LEU A 136 -7.60 11.26 -27.67
C LEU A 136 -8.22 12.54 -28.22
N GLU A 137 -9.52 12.57 -28.49
CA GLU A 137 -10.25 13.78 -28.89
C GLU A 137 -10.22 14.85 -27.80
N LYS A 138 -10.35 14.45 -26.54
CA LYS A 138 -10.20 15.37 -25.41
C LYS A 138 -8.79 15.95 -25.34
N LEU A 139 -7.75 15.12 -25.43
CA LEU A 139 -6.35 15.59 -25.45
C LEU A 139 -6.07 16.54 -26.62
N LYS A 140 -6.65 16.27 -27.80
CA LYS A 140 -6.52 17.13 -28.99
C LYS A 140 -7.18 18.49 -28.78
N LYS A 141 -8.41 18.53 -28.26
CA LYS A 141 -9.10 19.78 -27.91
C LYS A 141 -8.36 20.58 -26.83
N GLU A 142 -7.79 19.90 -25.85
CA GLU A 142 -6.99 20.54 -24.82
C GLU A 142 -5.69 21.12 -25.39
N LEU A 143 -5.06 20.46 -26.37
CA LEU A 143 -3.90 20.97 -27.05
C LEU A 143 -4.23 22.24 -27.88
N GLU A 144 -5.38 22.26 -28.55
CA GLU A 144 -5.88 23.41 -29.32
C GLU A 144 -6.19 24.62 -28.43
N ASN A 145 -6.65 24.38 -27.20
CA ASN A 145 -7.01 25.42 -26.22
C ASN A 145 -5.89 25.71 -25.20
N TRP A 146 -4.68 25.17 -25.41
CA TRP A 146 -3.58 25.30 -24.44
C TRP A 146 -3.14 26.75 -24.23
N ASP A 147 -3.20 27.57 -25.29
CA ASP A 147 -2.82 28.98 -25.27
C ASP A 147 -3.91 29.90 -24.67
N SER A 148 -5.12 29.39 -24.46
CA SER A 148 -6.20 30.13 -23.83
C SER A 148 -6.18 29.99 -22.31
N HIS A 149 -5.07 30.43 -21.67
CA HIS A 149 -4.95 30.71 -20.24
C HIS A 149 -5.11 29.56 -19.24
N SER A 150 -4.05 29.21 -18.56
CA SER A 150 -3.64 29.96 -17.35
C SER A 150 -4.79 30.51 -16.49
N SER A 151 -5.84 29.68 -16.27
CA SER A 151 -6.78 29.99 -15.20
C SER A 151 -6.09 29.95 -13.79
N TYR A 152 -4.89 29.39 -13.70
CA TYR A 152 -4.08 29.38 -12.49
C TYR A 152 -3.45 30.75 -12.17
N GLN A 153 -3.01 31.51 -13.18
CA GLN A 153 -2.44 32.84 -12.95
C GLN A 153 -3.47 33.89 -12.53
N SER A 154 -4.74 33.76 -12.96
CA SER A 154 -5.79 34.74 -12.57
C SER A 154 -6.19 34.60 -11.09
N VAL A 155 -6.17 33.41 -10.53
CA VAL A 155 -6.47 33.16 -9.10
C VAL A 155 -5.30 33.61 -8.21
N GLU A 156 -4.05 33.41 -8.63
CA GLU A 156 -2.90 33.92 -7.90
C GLU A 156 -2.77 35.44 -8.00
N LEU A 157 -3.07 36.03 -9.15
CA LEU A 157 -3.05 37.48 -9.32
C LEU A 157 -4.15 38.17 -8.47
N THR A 158 -5.32 37.58 -8.38
CA THR A 158 -6.41 38.09 -7.52
C THR A 158 -6.07 37.94 -6.03
N LYS A 159 -5.41 36.84 -5.65
CA LYS A 159 -4.85 36.66 -4.29
C LYS A 159 -3.70 37.63 -4.00
N ALA A 160 -2.84 37.90 -4.98
CA ALA A 160 -1.73 38.83 -4.83
C ALA A 160 -2.22 40.28 -4.69
N ILE A 161 -3.26 40.68 -5.40
CA ILE A 161 -3.86 42.02 -5.27
C ILE A 161 -4.52 42.18 -3.90
N ALA A 162 -5.24 41.16 -3.41
CA ALA A 162 -5.81 41.19 -2.06
C ALA A 162 -4.73 41.19 -0.97
N GLN A 163 -3.59 40.54 -1.16
CA GLN A 163 -2.44 40.59 -0.26
C GLN A 163 -1.75 41.98 -0.27
N ILE A 164 -1.68 42.65 -1.42
CA ILE A 164 -1.10 44.01 -1.53
C ILE A 164 -1.97 45.04 -0.78
N GLU A 165 -3.29 44.91 -0.81
CA GLU A 165 -4.16 45.76 0.00
C GLU A 165 -4.07 45.48 1.49
N GLN A 166 -3.88 44.24 1.88
CA GLN A 166 -3.65 43.84 3.27
C GLN A 166 -2.30 44.36 3.78
N LEU A 167 -1.25 44.23 2.98
CA LEU A 167 0.11 44.72 3.31
C LEU A 167 0.19 46.25 3.42
N LYS A 168 -0.64 47.01 2.70
CA LYS A 168 -0.75 48.47 2.86
C LYS A 168 -1.38 48.87 4.19
N LYS A 169 -2.28 48.05 4.72
CA LYS A 169 -2.86 48.22 6.06
C LYS A 169 -1.90 47.85 7.18
N GLU A 170 -1.06 46.84 6.94
CA GLU A 170 -0.03 46.42 7.91
C GLU A 170 1.14 47.38 8.02
N ASN A 171 1.52 48.07 6.93
CA ASN A 171 2.58 49.08 6.95
C ASN A 171 2.24 50.36 7.79
N GLN A 172 0.96 50.62 8.02
CA GLN A 172 0.55 51.70 8.95
C GLN A 172 0.66 51.26 10.43
N ASN A 173 0.68 49.96 10.72
CA ASN A 173 0.89 49.41 12.09
C ASN A 173 2.34 49.17 12.46
N LEU A 174 3.27 49.22 11.51
CA LEU A 174 4.70 48.95 11.75
C LEU A 174 5.46 50.16 12.36
N ALA A 175 4.87 51.36 12.31
CA ALA A 175 5.51 52.54 12.94
C ALA A 175 5.47 52.49 14.48
N GLU A 176 4.59 51.68 15.09
CA GLU A 176 4.51 51.55 16.56
C GLU A 176 5.41 50.44 17.15
N LYS A 177 6.07 49.65 16.30
CA LYS A 177 6.88 48.48 16.75
C LYS A 177 8.39 48.72 16.79
N ALA A 178 8.87 49.96 16.67
CA ALA A 178 10.29 50.29 16.68
C ALA A 178 10.99 50.03 18.05
N ASN A 179 10.24 49.75 19.09
CA ASN A 179 10.80 49.47 20.41
C ASN A 179 11.18 48.01 20.73
N ALA A 180 10.89 47.09 19.79
CA ALA A 180 11.22 45.68 19.95
C ALA A 180 12.61 45.27 19.41
N TYR A 181 13.41 46.23 18.97
CA TYR A 181 14.72 45.95 18.32
C TYR A 181 15.78 45.39 19.25
N GLY A 182 15.71 45.67 20.58
CA GLY A 182 16.66 45.17 21.55
C GLY A 182 16.56 43.66 21.85
N GLU A 183 15.36 43.12 21.82
CA GLU A 183 15.14 41.68 22.04
C GLU A 183 15.52 40.86 20.82
N LEU A 184 15.31 41.40 19.60
CA LEU A 184 15.69 40.71 18.36
C LEU A 184 17.23 40.54 18.25
N GLN A 185 18.00 41.48 18.77
CA GLN A 185 19.49 41.43 18.73
C GLN A 185 20.03 40.32 19.62
N ASN A 186 19.42 40.07 20.77
CA ASN A 186 19.75 38.93 21.61
C ASN A 186 19.35 37.57 20.99
N GLN A 187 18.21 37.53 20.33
CA GLN A 187 17.80 36.34 19.59
C GLN A 187 18.73 36.04 18.40
N LEU A 188 19.24 37.10 17.73
CA LEU A 188 20.21 36.95 16.64
C LEU A 188 21.53 36.35 17.11
N ASN A 189 22.01 36.75 18.30
CA ASN A 189 23.23 36.20 18.88
C ASN A 189 23.08 34.74 19.32
N VAL A 190 21.90 34.34 19.80
CA VAL A 190 21.59 32.95 20.11
C VAL A 190 21.46 32.11 18.84
N LEU A 191 20.84 32.66 17.80
CA LEU A 191 20.73 32.01 16.49
C LEU A 191 22.11 31.86 15.82
N SER A 192 23.01 32.84 15.91
CA SER A 192 24.37 32.73 15.35
C SER A 192 25.22 31.68 16.08
N ALA A 193 25.05 31.53 17.40
CA ALA A 193 25.68 30.45 18.16
C ALA A 193 25.10 29.06 17.77
N HIS A 194 23.79 29.01 17.51
CA HIS A 194 23.12 27.78 17.04
C HIS A 194 23.51 27.44 15.60
N GLU A 195 23.68 28.45 14.74
CA GLU A 195 24.17 28.28 13.36
C GLU A 195 25.61 27.71 13.35
N SER A 196 26.48 28.14 14.26
CA SER A 196 27.84 27.59 14.35
C SER A 196 27.85 26.13 14.84
N LEU A 197 26.92 25.74 15.73
CA LEU A 197 26.76 24.37 16.16
C LEU A 197 26.22 23.47 15.03
N LEU A 198 25.20 23.95 14.34
CA LEU A 198 24.65 23.25 13.18
C LEU A 198 25.68 23.11 12.05
N LYS A 199 26.55 24.07 11.86
CA LYS A 199 27.62 23.99 10.87
C LYS A 199 28.66 22.92 11.20
N ASN A 200 29.01 22.76 12.48
CA ASN A 200 29.85 21.66 12.92
C ASN A 200 29.18 20.29 12.79
N GLU A 201 27.90 20.22 13.12
CA GLU A 201 27.12 18.98 12.92
C GLU A 201 26.96 18.63 11.42
N LEU A 202 26.83 19.65 10.56
CA LEU A 202 26.78 19.46 9.10
C LEU A 202 28.13 18.93 8.58
N GLU A 203 29.25 19.49 9.01
CA GLU A 203 30.59 19.00 8.62
C GLU A 203 30.84 17.55 9.09
N GLU A 204 30.38 17.20 10.31
CA GLU A 204 30.43 15.80 10.78
C GLU A 204 29.53 14.89 9.98
N ALA A 205 28.32 15.35 9.61
CA ALA A 205 27.38 14.61 8.79
C ALA A 205 27.92 14.41 7.36
N GLU A 206 28.50 15.44 6.76
CA GLU A 206 29.17 15.37 5.45
C GLU A 206 30.37 14.41 5.47
N ALA A 207 31.17 14.41 6.55
CA ALA A 207 32.26 13.44 6.69
C ALA A 207 31.77 12.01 6.86
N ARG A 208 30.63 11.81 7.52
CA ARG A 208 29.94 10.49 7.60
C ARG A 208 29.34 10.08 6.26
N LEU A 209 28.77 11.04 5.51
CA LEU A 209 28.26 10.82 4.15
C LEU A 209 29.37 10.39 3.20
N SER A 210 30.50 11.14 3.20
CA SER A 210 31.67 10.83 2.37
C SER A 210 32.25 9.43 2.66
N LYS A 211 32.26 8.99 3.94
CA LYS A 211 32.65 7.61 4.30
C LYS A 211 31.64 6.58 3.81
N LYS A 212 30.34 6.92 3.82
CA LYS A 212 29.30 6.02 3.29
C LYS A 212 29.36 5.94 1.77
N ASP A 213 29.61 7.05 1.09
CA ASP A 213 29.75 7.08 -0.38
C ASP A 213 30.97 6.27 -0.83
N ALA A 214 32.11 6.40 -0.16
CA ALA A 214 33.27 5.56 -0.43
C ALA A 214 32.99 4.06 -0.23
N ARG A 215 32.16 3.71 0.76
CA ARG A 215 31.75 2.34 1.01
C ARG A 215 30.73 1.84 -0.04
N LEU A 216 29.85 2.74 -0.49
CA LEU A 216 28.92 2.47 -1.60
C LEU A 216 29.66 2.23 -2.91
N ASP A 217 30.71 3.02 -3.20
CA ASP A 217 31.52 2.82 -4.39
C ASP A 217 32.35 1.51 -4.33
N GLN A 218 32.83 1.13 -3.14
CA GLN A 218 33.45 -0.19 -2.97
C GLN A 218 32.45 -1.33 -3.17
N LEU A 219 31.21 -1.16 -2.71
CA LEU A 219 30.15 -2.16 -2.91
C LEU A 219 29.70 -2.21 -4.38
N ARG A 220 29.63 -1.05 -5.04
CA ARG A 220 29.38 -0.96 -6.50
C ARG A 220 30.49 -1.63 -7.32
N HIS A 221 31.75 -1.42 -6.93
CA HIS A 221 32.89 -2.08 -7.58
C HIS A 221 32.82 -3.60 -7.41
N LYS A 222 32.53 -4.06 -6.18
CA LYS A 222 32.39 -5.48 -5.89
C LYS A 222 31.17 -6.11 -6.58
N SER A 223 30.05 -5.36 -6.68
CA SER A 223 28.87 -5.77 -7.44
C SER A 223 29.15 -5.86 -8.94
N ASN A 224 29.92 -4.91 -9.48
CA ASN A 224 30.32 -4.94 -10.90
C ASN A 224 31.30 -6.08 -11.20
N GLU A 225 32.21 -6.39 -10.29
CA GLU A 225 33.09 -7.57 -10.41
C GLU A 225 32.31 -8.87 -10.35
N GLN A 226 31.33 -8.97 -9.45
CA GLN A 226 30.41 -10.10 -9.40
C GLN A 226 29.55 -10.20 -10.66
N MET A 227 29.08 -9.09 -11.21
CA MET A 227 28.36 -9.08 -12.48
C MET A 227 29.24 -9.51 -13.67
N MET A 228 30.52 -9.14 -13.65
CA MET A 228 31.47 -9.59 -14.70
C MET A 228 31.80 -11.08 -14.57
N SER A 229 31.98 -11.59 -13.34
CA SER A 229 32.16 -13.04 -13.13
C SER A 229 30.90 -13.81 -13.55
N PHE A 230 29.71 -13.27 -13.24
CA PHE A 230 28.43 -13.85 -13.62
C PHE A 230 28.21 -13.86 -15.15
N ARG A 231 28.66 -12.82 -15.86
CA ARG A 231 28.65 -12.82 -17.34
C ARG A 231 29.54 -13.91 -17.93
N LYS A 232 30.74 -14.13 -17.34
CA LYS A 232 31.64 -15.21 -17.78
C LYS A 232 31.08 -16.61 -17.47
N GLU A 233 30.40 -16.76 -16.32
CA GLU A 233 29.75 -18.00 -15.96
C GLU A 233 28.49 -18.26 -16.80
N LYS A 234 27.74 -17.21 -17.15
CA LYS A 234 26.61 -17.21 -18.11
C LYS A 234 27.07 -17.69 -19.48
N GLU A 235 28.19 -17.18 -20.00
CA GLU A 235 28.76 -17.62 -21.29
C GLU A 235 29.15 -19.10 -21.24
N LYS A 236 29.70 -19.56 -20.11
CA LYS A 236 30.10 -20.95 -19.91
C LYS A 236 28.90 -21.91 -19.77
N ILE A 237 27.83 -21.46 -19.15
CA ILE A 237 26.58 -22.22 -19.04
C ILE A 237 25.85 -22.28 -20.40
N LEU A 238 25.90 -21.20 -21.20
CA LEU A 238 25.33 -21.16 -22.55
C LEU A 238 26.01 -22.15 -23.50
N GLU A 239 27.29 -22.38 -23.34
CA GLU A 239 28.04 -23.39 -24.10
C GLU A 239 27.73 -24.84 -23.70
N GLN A 240 27.29 -25.03 -22.45
CA GLN A 240 26.98 -26.36 -21.86
C GLN A 240 25.53 -26.79 -22.01
N MET A 241 24.59 -25.90 -22.28
CA MET A 241 23.14 -26.23 -22.34
C MET A 241 22.66 -26.33 -23.80
N LYS A 242 22.44 -27.59 -24.23
CA LYS A 242 21.90 -27.90 -25.57
C LYS A 242 20.37 -27.75 -25.68
N ASP A 243 19.67 -27.36 -24.61
CA ASP A 243 18.22 -27.21 -24.62
C ASP A 243 17.81 -25.74 -24.68
N TYR A 244 17.56 -25.27 -25.90
CA TYR A 244 17.40 -23.86 -26.25
C TYR A 244 16.19 -23.18 -25.60
N GLU A 245 15.14 -23.92 -25.32
CA GLU A 245 13.87 -23.35 -24.86
C GLU A 245 13.86 -23.06 -23.36
N VAL A 246 14.47 -23.95 -22.56
CA VAL A 246 14.65 -23.75 -21.10
C VAL A 246 15.67 -22.62 -20.85
N THR A 247 16.72 -22.58 -21.66
CA THR A 247 17.76 -21.52 -21.60
C THR A 247 17.18 -20.15 -21.95
N ARG A 248 16.28 -20.08 -22.91
CA ARG A 248 15.61 -18.84 -23.35
C ARG A 248 14.67 -18.29 -22.27
N GLN A 249 13.91 -19.16 -21.63
CA GLN A 249 13.06 -18.78 -20.48
C GLN A 249 13.91 -18.29 -19.31
N TYR A 250 14.99 -18.95 -19.01
CA TYR A 250 15.92 -18.59 -17.95
C TYR A 250 16.64 -17.26 -18.22
N LEU A 251 17.09 -17.01 -19.46
CA LEU A 251 17.71 -15.74 -19.86
C LEU A 251 16.70 -14.59 -19.85
N SER A 252 15.49 -14.80 -20.34
CA SER A 252 14.39 -13.83 -20.26
C SER A 252 14.07 -13.45 -18.80
N TYR A 253 14.21 -14.40 -17.89
CA TYR A 253 14.04 -14.19 -16.47
C TYR A 253 15.18 -13.36 -15.86
N LEU A 254 16.42 -13.68 -16.19
CA LEU A 254 17.62 -12.95 -15.73
C LEU A 254 17.67 -11.49 -16.26
N GLU A 255 17.24 -11.26 -17.47
CA GLU A 255 17.18 -9.91 -18.05
C GLU A 255 16.14 -9.02 -17.37
N LYS A 256 15.05 -9.60 -16.86
CA LYS A 256 13.98 -8.90 -16.13
C LYS A 256 14.39 -8.47 -14.72
N VAL A 257 15.36 -9.15 -14.11
CA VAL A 257 15.70 -8.99 -12.68
C VAL A 257 16.82 -7.97 -12.42
N SER A 258 17.50 -7.47 -13.45
CA SER A 258 18.59 -6.50 -13.27
C SER A 258 18.16 -5.12 -12.71
N PHE A 259 16.87 -4.91 -12.48
CA PHE A 259 16.29 -3.64 -12.04
C PHE A 259 15.81 -3.61 -10.57
N TYR A 260 16.00 -4.68 -9.81
CA TYR A 260 15.41 -4.80 -8.46
C TYR A 260 16.43 -4.76 -7.34
N SER A 261 16.01 -4.15 -6.26
CA SER A 261 16.69 -4.19 -4.97
C SER A 261 16.72 -5.63 -4.46
N LYS A 262 17.91 -6.22 -4.37
CA LYS A 262 18.05 -7.64 -4.02
C LYS A 262 18.45 -7.85 -2.58
N THR A 263 18.94 -6.82 -1.91
CA THR A 263 19.45 -6.92 -0.55
C THR A 263 18.43 -6.37 0.45
N ARG A 264 18.50 -6.88 1.67
CA ARG A 264 17.72 -6.34 2.81
C ARG A 264 17.90 -4.84 2.97
N HIS A 265 19.10 -4.32 2.76
CA HIS A 265 19.40 -2.89 2.86
C HIS A 265 18.63 -2.06 1.82
N ASP A 266 18.52 -2.52 0.60
CA ASP A 266 17.76 -1.84 -0.46
C ASP A 266 16.26 -1.82 -0.12
N TYR A 267 15.74 -2.90 0.45
CA TYR A 267 14.37 -2.98 0.94
C TYR A 267 14.13 -1.97 2.06
N GLU A 268 14.98 -1.94 3.07
CA GLU A 268 14.91 -1.01 4.20
C GLU A 268 14.96 0.44 3.72
N ALA A 269 15.86 0.77 2.80
CA ALA A 269 15.95 2.09 2.20
C ALA A 269 14.69 2.49 1.40
N SER A 270 14.06 1.53 0.72
CA SER A 270 12.85 1.79 -0.06
C SER A 270 11.62 2.03 0.82
N VAL A 271 11.52 1.32 1.93
CA VAL A 271 10.38 1.42 2.87
C VAL A 271 10.41 2.73 3.68
N THR A 272 11.59 3.33 3.87
CA THR A 272 11.74 4.49 4.76
C THR A 272 11.54 5.85 4.09
N LYS A 273 11.63 5.94 2.76
CA LYS A 273 11.43 7.20 2.03
C LYS A 273 9.95 7.53 1.88
N LEU A 274 9.56 8.68 2.45
CA LEU A 274 8.24 9.24 2.19
C LEU A 274 8.19 9.87 0.79
N THR A 275 7.08 9.66 0.11
CA THR A 275 6.78 10.35 -1.15
C THR A 275 6.26 11.77 -0.88
N SER A 276 6.20 12.61 -1.92
CA SER A 276 5.62 13.96 -1.79
C SER A 276 4.18 13.91 -1.26
N GLU A 277 3.33 13.03 -1.80
CA GLU A 277 1.95 12.85 -1.34
C GLU A 277 1.86 12.46 0.15
N GLN A 278 2.74 11.56 0.60
CA GLN A 278 2.81 11.14 2.01
C GLN A 278 3.30 12.26 2.92
N ASN A 279 4.28 13.05 2.47
CA ASN A 279 4.77 14.23 3.19
C ASN A 279 3.67 15.31 3.29
N ASP A 280 2.97 15.60 2.21
CA ASP A 280 1.87 16.56 2.19
C ASP A 280 0.77 16.20 3.18
N ILE A 281 0.46 14.90 3.31
CA ILE A 281 -0.51 14.42 4.30
C ILE A 281 0.04 14.56 5.72
N LEU A 282 1.31 14.21 5.94
CA LEU A 282 1.96 14.32 7.25
C LEU A 282 2.00 15.79 7.75
N GLU A 283 2.22 16.74 6.86
CA GLU A 283 2.17 18.18 7.18
C GLU A 283 0.77 18.64 7.58
N GLN A 284 -0.28 18.08 6.96
CA GLN A 284 -1.67 18.40 7.27
C GLN A 284 -2.17 17.79 8.58
N ILE A 285 -1.46 16.83 9.15
CA ILE A 285 -1.81 16.22 10.43
C ILE A 285 -1.57 17.24 11.56
N LYS A 286 -2.67 17.69 12.15
CA LYS A 286 -2.68 18.50 13.38
C LYS A 286 -2.85 17.58 14.58
N LEU A 287 -1.90 17.62 15.50
CA LEU A 287 -1.83 16.68 16.62
C LEU A 287 -2.96 16.85 17.65
N ASP A 288 -3.58 18.02 17.71
CA ASP A 288 -4.70 18.35 18.59
C ASP A 288 -6.07 17.83 18.11
N LYS A 289 -6.13 17.17 16.96
CA LYS A 289 -7.38 16.73 16.32
C LYS A 289 -7.26 15.33 15.76
N ASP A 290 -8.41 14.63 15.76
CA ASP A 290 -8.50 13.31 15.13
C ASP A 290 -8.27 13.40 13.62
N PHE A 291 -7.61 12.40 13.06
CA PHE A 291 -7.27 12.36 11.64
C PHE A 291 -7.38 10.94 11.07
N LEU A 292 -7.82 10.81 9.81
CA LEU A 292 -7.92 9.54 9.12
C LEU A 292 -7.11 9.54 7.82
N ILE A 293 -6.17 8.61 7.73
CA ILE A 293 -5.40 8.32 6.53
C ILE A 293 -6.07 7.14 5.82
N LYS A 294 -6.67 7.41 4.66
CA LYS A 294 -7.26 6.39 3.79
C LYS A 294 -6.30 6.04 2.66
N GLY A 295 -6.47 4.87 2.09
CA GLY A 295 -5.74 4.46 0.89
C GLY A 295 -5.79 2.95 0.71
N ALA A 296 -5.63 2.50 -0.52
CA ALA A 296 -5.55 1.08 -0.84
C ALA A 296 -4.26 0.44 -0.30
N ALA A 297 -4.13 -0.89 -0.48
CA ALA A 297 -2.87 -1.57 -0.19
C ALA A 297 -1.71 -0.92 -0.95
N GLY A 298 -0.56 -0.86 -0.31
CA GLY A 298 0.66 -0.36 -0.97
C GLY A 298 0.82 1.15 -1.06
N THR A 299 -0.12 1.94 -0.54
CA THR A 299 -0.01 3.41 -0.54
C THR A 299 0.82 3.98 0.61
N GLY A 300 1.26 3.15 1.57
CA GLY A 300 2.13 3.56 2.67
C GLY A 300 1.41 4.21 3.86
N LYS A 301 0.14 3.89 4.09
CA LYS A 301 -0.65 4.37 5.24
C LYS A 301 0.05 4.19 6.59
N SER A 302 0.55 2.98 6.85
CA SER A 302 1.24 2.63 8.11
C SER A 302 2.52 3.45 8.29
N LEU A 303 3.27 3.71 7.21
CA LEU A 303 4.47 4.55 7.25
C LEU A 303 4.13 5.99 7.63
N VAL A 304 3.09 6.58 7.02
CA VAL A 304 2.63 7.94 7.39
C VAL A 304 2.16 7.96 8.84
N LEU A 305 1.47 6.90 9.30
CA LEU A 305 1.02 6.79 10.69
C LEU A 305 2.19 6.71 11.67
N LEU A 306 3.24 5.93 11.36
CA LEU A 306 4.47 5.84 12.17
C LEU A 306 5.24 7.17 12.19
N LYS A 307 5.30 7.89 11.09
CA LYS A 307 5.88 9.24 11.03
C LYS A 307 5.04 10.27 11.79
N ALA A 308 3.72 10.11 11.83
CA ALA A 308 2.86 10.93 12.67
C ALA A 308 3.08 10.64 14.17
N LEU A 309 3.33 9.38 14.53
CA LEU A 309 3.71 8.99 15.89
C LEU A 309 5.08 9.63 16.26
N GLU A 310 6.08 9.53 15.40
CA GLU A 310 7.38 10.18 15.59
C GLU A 310 7.24 11.70 15.79
N LYS A 311 6.42 12.36 14.95
CA LYS A 311 6.09 13.78 15.08
C LYS A 311 5.46 14.09 16.44
N ALA A 312 4.51 13.26 16.90
CA ALA A 312 3.86 13.44 18.21
C ALA A 312 4.82 13.22 19.38
N VAL A 313 5.74 12.26 19.28
CA VAL A 313 6.80 12.03 20.27
C VAL A 313 7.71 13.25 20.37
N ASN A 314 8.15 13.79 19.25
CA ASN A 314 9.03 14.96 19.21
C ASN A 314 8.32 16.22 19.74
N ASP A 315 7.04 16.40 19.38
CA ASP A 315 6.21 17.52 19.87
C ASP A 315 6.08 17.46 21.38
N LEU A 316 5.74 16.30 21.94
CA LEU A 316 5.56 16.14 23.38
C LEU A 316 6.89 16.25 24.16
N LYS A 317 8.00 15.72 23.63
CA LYS A 317 9.34 15.89 24.21
C LYS A 317 9.79 17.37 24.30
N SER A 318 9.23 18.22 23.45
CA SER A 318 9.49 19.67 23.51
C SER A 318 8.69 20.41 24.59
N GLU A 319 7.67 19.78 25.18
CA GLU A 319 6.88 20.35 26.26
C GLU A 319 7.62 20.26 27.62
N LEU A 320 7.69 21.36 28.36
CA LEU A 320 8.37 21.44 29.68
C LEU A 320 7.78 20.48 30.76
N THR A 321 6.58 19.96 30.52
CA THR A 321 5.86 19.06 31.43
C THR A 321 5.95 17.60 31.03
N PHE A 322 6.76 17.25 30.05
CA PHE A 322 6.90 15.88 29.56
C PHE A 322 7.58 15.00 30.64
N ASP A 323 6.92 13.92 30.96
CA ASP A 323 7.38 12.90 31.92
C ASP A 323 7.58 11.57 31.18
N GLU A 324 8.84 11.22 30.92
CA GLU A 324 9.20 9.98 30.20
C GLU A 324 8.74 8.71 30.93
N SER A 325 8.48 8.77 32.25
CA SER A 325 8.01 7.63 33.02
C SER A 325 6.53 7.29 32.74
N LYS A 326 5.78 8.18 32.09
CA LYS A 326 4.38 7.98 31.76
C LYS A 326 4.22 7.51 30.33
N ASN A 327 3.46 6.43 30.13
CA ASN A 327 3.09 5.99 28.79
C ASN A 327 2.12 7.02 28.17
N SER A 328 2.67 7.91 27.31
CA SER A 328 1.93 9.01 26.68
C SER A 328 1.41 8.66 25.29
N PHE A 329 1.84 7.55 24.74
CA PHE A 329 1.52 7.14 23.36
C PHE A 329 0.97 5.73 23.33
N ARG A 330 0.12 5.49 22.35
CA ARG A 330 -0.42 4.16 22.04
C ARG A 330 -0.54 4.01 20.53
N LEU A 331 0.05 2.94 19.98
CA LEU A 331 -0.21 2.51 18.62
C LEU A 331 -0.82 1.11 18.68
N LEU A 332 -2.03 0.97 18.19
CA LEU A 332 -2.77 -0.28 18.15
C LEU A 332 -2.73 -0.90 16.77
N THR A 333 -2.48 -2.18 16.72
CA THR A 333 -2.55 -3.01 15.52
C THR A 333 -3.46 -4.21 15.73
N TYR A 334 -3.75 -4.96 14.68
CA TYR A 334 -4.64 -6.13 14.76
C TYR A 334 -3.91 -7.39 15.22
N THR A 335 -2.67 -7.64 14.79
CA THR A 335 -1.91 -8.87 15.09
C THR A 335 -0.60 -8.59 15.83
N LYS A 336 -0.09 -9.59 16.58
CA LYS A 336 1.23 -9.49 17.23
C LYS A 336 2.37 -9.41 16.20
N SER A 337 2.25 -10.12 15.09
CA SER A 337 3.24 -10.04 13.99
C SER A 337 3.34 -8.60 13.46
N LEU A 338 2.21 -7.89 13.36
CA LEU A 338 2.19 -6.49 12.94
C LEU A 338 2.80 -5.55 14.00
N VAL A 339 2.64 -5.87 15.29
CA VAL A 339 3.35 -5.14 16.36
C VAL A 339 4.86 -5.23 16.15
N LYS A 340 5.38 -6.44 15.96
CA LYS A 340 6.82 -6.68 15.76
C LYS A 340 7.32 -6.06 14.46
N TYR A 341 6.55 -6.13 13.39
CA TYR A 341 6.86 -5.47 12.13
C TYR A 341 6.93 -3.94 12.28
N ASN A 342 5.95 -3.33 12.94
CA ASN A 342 5.97 -1.89 13.20
C ASN A 342 7.13 -1.47 14.10
N LEU A 343 7.50 -2.28 15.11
CA LEU A 343 8.70 -2.07 15.91
C LEU A 343 9.98 -2.15 15.07
N TYR A 344 10.05 -3.10 14.15
CA TYR A 344 11.17 -3.20 13.19
C TYR A 344 11.24 -1.96 12.28
N VAL A 345 10.11 -1.53 11.71
CA VAL A 345 10.08 -0.33 10.86
C VAL A 345 10.45 0.92 11.65
N THR A 346 10.00 1.08 12.90
CA THR A 346 10.39 2.24 13.74
C THR A 346 11.89 2.26 14.00
N LYS A 347 12.53 1.12 14.24
CA LYS A 347 14.01 1.04 14.36
C LYS A 347 14.71 1.48 13.09
N ILE A 348 14.24 1.04 11.91
CA ILE A 348 14.82 1.47 10.62
C ILE A 348 14.65 2.97 10.39
N LEU A 349 13.52 3.53 10.78
CA LEU A 349 13.24 4.97 10.69
C LEU A 349 14.09 5.80 11.67
N GLY A 350 14.77 5.16 12.63
CA GLY A 350 15.48 5.83 13.70
C GLY A 350 14.55 6.56 14.68
N ALA A 351 13.26 6.18 14.70
CA ALA A 351 12.28 6.77 15.61
C ALA A 351 12.40 6.14 16.99
N GLU A 352 12.71 6.95 17.99
CA GLU A 352 12.72 6.54 19.40
C GLU A 352 11.30 6.51 19.93
N VAL A 353 10.69 5.34 19.90
CA VAL A 353 9.33 5.09 20.40
C VAL A 353 9.45 4.43 21.78
N PRO A 354 8.78 4.96 22.83
CA PRO A 354 8.83 4.34 24.16
C PRO A 354 8.38 2.89 24.16
N GLU A 355 9.01 2.06 25.00
CA GLU A 355 8.63 0.65 25.12
C GLU A 355 7.17 0.49 25.52
N GLY A 356 6.48 -0.50 24.96
CA GLY A 356 5.06 -0.73 25.21
C GLY A 356 4.08 0.18 24.46
N THR A 357 4.58 1.17 23.70
CA THR A 357 3.73 2.05 22.88
C THR A 357 2.98 1.27 21.79
N ILE A 358 3.65 0.32 21.12
CA ILE A 358 3.07 -0.47 20.03
C ILE A 358 2.56 -1.79 20.60
N THR A 359 1.25 -2.04 20.46
CA THR A 359 0.58 -3.24 21.01
C THR A 359 -0.63 -3.64 20.17
N THR A 360 -1.20 -4.81 20.43
CA THR A 360 -2.46 -5.20 19.78
C THR A 360 -3.66 -4.57 20.45
N ALA A 361 -4.75 -4.38 19.69
CA ALA A 361 -6.04 -3.93 20.24
C ALA A 361 -6.57 -4.88 21.31
N ASP A 362 -6.31 -6.18 21.18
CA ASP A 362 -6.71 -7.18 22.16
C ASP A 362 -5.88 -7.11 23.44
N SER A 363 -4.58 -6.86 23.34
CA SER A 363 -3.71 -6.63 24.50
C SER A 363 -4.14 -5.36 25.27
N PHE A 364 -4.48 -4.30 24.53
CA PHE A 364 -5.02 -3.09 25.11
C PHE A 364 -6.35 -3.37 25.86
N LEU A 365 -7.28 -4.07 25.22
CA LEU A 365 -8.55 -4.43 25.86
C LEU A 365 -8.32 -5.33 27.10
N PHE A 366 -7.42 -6.30 27.00
CA PHE A 366 -7.06 -7.16 28.12
C PHE A 366 -6.53 -6.33 29.30
N PHE A 367 -5.65 -5.37 29.06
CA PHE A 367 -5.17 -4.45 30.09
C PHE A 367 -6.34 -3.68 30.72
N MET A 368 -7.27 -3.16 29.92
CA MET A 368 -8.43 -2.44 30.40
C MET A 368 -9.35 -3.35 31.23
N VAL A 369 -9.60 -4.60 30.78
CA VAL A 369 -10.38 -5.58 31.56
C VAL A 369 -9.72 -5.85 32.91
N LYS A 370 -8.41 -6.09 32.93
CA LYS A 370 -7.68 -6.35 34.18
C LYS A 370 -7.72 -5.16 35.15
N LYS A 371 -7.77 -3.96 34.63
CA LYS A 371 -7.89 -2.74 35.44
C LYS A 371 -9.28 -2.58 36.09
N TYR A 372 -10.34 -2.78 35.29
CA TYR A 372 -11.73 -2.53 35.77
C TYR A 372 -12.41 -3.78 36.35
N PHE A 373 -12.04 -4.94 35.85
CA PHE A 373 -12.66 -6.24 36.20
C PHE A 373 -11.58 -7.33 36.30
N PRO A 374 -10.69 -7.28 37.30
CA PRO A 374 -9.52 -8.14 37.42
C PRO A 374 -9.83 -9.65 37.41
N GLU A 375 -11.05 -10.03 37.87
CA GLU A 375 -11.53 -11.40 37.89
C GLU A 375 -12.04 -11.92 36.57
N LYS A 376 -12.33 -11.04 35.60
CA LYS A 376 -12.91 -11.44 34.32
C LYS A 376 -11.83 -11.90 33.34
N ARG A 377 -12.19 -12.88 32.51
CA ARG A 377 -11.38 -13.36 31.35
C ARG A 377 -12.13 -13.04 30.07
N LEU A 378 -11.40 -12.79 29.01
CA LEU A 378 -11.96 -12.56 27.66
C LEU A 378 -12.13 -13.87 26.90
N SER A 379 -13.25 -14.03 26.21
CA SER A 379 -13.43 -14.97 25.11
C SER A 379 -13.49 -14.23 23.78
N PHE A 380 -12.94 -14.85 22.74
CA PHE A 380 -12.92 -14.31 21.38
C PHE A 380 -13.94 -15.01 20.46
N GLY A 381 -14.97 -15.58 21.04
CA GLY A 381 -16.04 -16.30 20.37
C GLY A 381 -16.92 -16.99 21.38
N TRP A 382 -17.68 -17.99 20.93
CA TRP A 382 -18.53 -18.79 21.80
C TRP A 382 -17.69 -19.56 22.85
N ASP A 383 -18.09 -19.46 24.08
CA ASP A 383 -17.56 -20.24 25.21
C ASP A 383 -18.68 -21.14 25.76
N ASN A 384 -18.33 -22.36 26.20
CA ASN A 384 -19.33 -23.30 26.72
C ASN A 384 -20.03 -22.81 28.00
N SER A 385 -19.44 -21.86 28.71
CA SER A 385 -20.11 -21.21 29.85
C SER A 385 -21.30 -20.33 29.45
N TYR A 386 -21.55 -20.12 28.17
CA TYR A 386 -22.69 -19.36 27.66
C TYR A 386 -23.92 -20.20 27.34
N GLU A 387 -23.86 -21.52 27.51
CA GLU A 387 -25.00 -22.40 27.33
C GLU A 387 -26.13 -22.01 28.27
N GLY A 388 -27.36 -21.88 27.75
CA GLY A 388 -28.54 -21.44 28.48
C GLY A 388 -28.68 -19.94 28.72
N ILE A 389 -27.75 -19.12 28.15
CA ILE A 389 -27.77 -17.65 28.37
C ILE A 389 -28.42 -16.93 27.19
N PHE A 390 -28.14 -17.31 25.96
CA PHE A 390 -28.61 -16.65 24.75
C PHE A 390 -29.91 -17.30 24.21
N VAL A 391 -30.81 -17.68 25.11
CA VAL A 391 -32.03 -18.35 24.72
C VAL A 391 -33.02 -17.37 24.09
N CYS A 392 -33.42 -17.68 22.85
CA CYS A 392 -34.39 -16.92 22.07
C CYS A 392 -35.26 -17.86 21.25
N GLU A 393 -36.56 -17.68 21.25
CA GLU A 393 -37.48 -18.51 20.47
C GLU A 393 -37.21 -18.34 18.97
N GLY A 394 -37.12 -19.45 18.25
CA GLY A 394 -36.89 -19.46 16.79
C GLY A 394 -35.42 -19.38 16.34
N PHE A 395 -34.46 -19.23 17.28
CA PHE A 395 -33.04 -19.10 16.99
C PHE A 395 -32.20 -20.00 17.90
N SER A 396 -31.09 -20.49 17.37
CA SER A 396 -30.09 -21.15 18.21
C SER A 396 -29.33 -20.12 19.06
N GLU A 397 -28.89 -20.53 20.25
CA GLU A 397 -28.13 -19.65 21.15
C GLU A 397 -26.86 -19.09 20.47
N LYS A 398 -26.21 -19.86 19.59
CA LYS A 398 -25.03 -19.40 18.85
C LYS A 398 -25.37 -18.33 17.83
N GLU A 399 -26.53 -18.40 17.19
CA GLU A 399 -26.96 -17.34 16.27
C GLU A 399 -27.24 -16.04 17.02
N VAL A 400 -27.96 -16.13 18.16
CA VAL A 400 -28.22 -14.96 19.02
C VAL A 400 -26.92 -14.38 19.55
N PHE A 401 -26.02 -15.23 20.03
CA PHE A 401 -24.68 -14.80 20.46
C PHE A 401 -23.92 -14.08 19.35
N ASN A 402 -23.88 -14.64 18.14
CA ASN A 402 -23.19 -14.04 17.00
C ASN A 402 -23.78 -12.68 16.62
N GLU A 403 -25.11 -12.54 16.63
CA GLU A 403 -25.77 -11.25 16.39
C GLU A 403 -25.39 -10.21 17.45
N CYS A 404 -25.37 -10.60 18.73
CA CYS A 404 -24.92 -9.72 19.81
C CYS A 404 -23.43 -9.38 19.68
N TYR A 405 -22.58 -10.39 19.46
CA TYR A 405 -21.14 -10.29 19.49
C TYR A 405 -20.58 -9.54 18.28
N GLU A 406 -20.97 -9.94 17.06
CA GLU A 406 -20.41 -9.40 15.81
C GLU A 406 -21.13 -8.13 15.33
N PHE A 407 -22.39 -7.92 15.73
CA PHE A 407 -23.17 -6.81 15.25
C PHE A 407 -23.53 -5.80 16.35
N ILE A 408 -24.32 -6.17 17.35
CA ILE A 408 -24.89 -5.20 18.29
C ILE A 408 -23.80 -4.57 19.16
N TRP A 409 -23.03 -5.37 19.89
CA TRP A 409 -22.00 -4.85 20.78
C TRP A 409 -20.81 -4.29 20.00
N ALA A 410 -20.41 -4.96 18.94
CA ALA A 410 -19.29 -4.52 18.13
C ALA A 410 -19.48 -3.12 17.55
N ASN A 411 -20.70 -2.83 17.10
CA ASN A 411 -21.03 -1.56 16.44
C ASN A 411 -21.74 -0.55 17.35
N LEU A 412 -21.87 -0.82 18.64
CA LEU A 412 -22.59 0.04 19.59
C LEU A 412 -24.00 0.39 19.08
N ILE A 413 -24.71 -0.63 18.59
CA ILE A 413 -26.05 -0.47 18.06
C ILE A 413 -27.02 -0.18 19.21
N THR A 414 -27.83 0.88 19.07
CA THR A 414 -28.88 1.21 20.03
C THR A 414 -30.15 0.41 19.73
N ASN A 415 -31.05 0.33 20.71
CA ASN A 415 -32.36 -0.30 20.54
C ASN A 415 -33.11 0.28 19.34
N GLU A 416 -33.19 1.62 19.27
CA GLU A 416 -33.86 2.33 18.17
C GLU A 416 -33.22 2.00 16.81
N ASP A 417 -31.87 2.01 16.72
CA ASP A 417 -31.17 1.67 15.47
C ASP A 417 -31.41 0.22 15.07
N TYR A 418 -31.42 -0.71 16.03
CA TYR A 418 -31.62 -2.12 15.76
C TYR A 418 -33.03 -2.46 15.30
N ILE A 419 -34.05 -1.90 15.96
CA ILE A 419 -35.45 -2.23 15.74
C ILE A 419 -36.05 -1.41 14.60
N GLU A 420 -35.82 -0.08 14.58
CA GLU A 420 -36.55 0.82 13.69
C GLU A 420 -35.77 1.17 12.41
N LYS A 421 -34.46 1.41 12.48
CA LYS A 421 -33.70 2.01 11.36
C LYS A 421 -33.12 1.00 10.38
N MET A 422 -33.16 -0.29 10.68
CA MET A 422 -32.55 -1.34 9.82
C MET A 422 -31.18 -0.93 9.28
N CYS A 423 -30.16 -1.09 10.07
CA CYS A 423 -28.78 -0.90 9.60
C CYS A 423 -28.36 -2.08 8.71
N ASP A 424 -27.45 -1.83 7.76
CA ASP A 424 -26.76 -2.91 7.06
C ASP A 424 -26.14 -3.88 8.08
N ARG A 425 -26.49 -5.16 7.96
CA ARG A 425 -26.25 -6.15 9.01
C ARG A 425 -25.11 -7.09 8.70
N ALA A 426 -24.38 -7.40 9.76
CA ALA A 426 -23.42 -8.50 9.77
C ALA A 426 -23.56 -9.23 11.12
N GLY A 427 -24.14 -10.41 11.15
CA GLY A 427 -24.29 -11.17 12.40
C GLY A 427 -25.08 -12.44 12.18
N MET A 428 -26.16 -12.38 11.42
CA MET A 428 -26.95 -13.56 11.04
C MET A 428 -26.88 -13.86 9.55
N LYS A 429 -27.01 -15.13 9.18
CA LYS A 429 -26.98 -15.62 7.78
C LYS A 429 -28.19 -15.16 6.95
N PHE A 430 -29.25 -14.68 7.59
CA PHE A 430 -30.50 -14.28 6.94
C PHE A 430 -31.05 -12.96 7.51
N PRO A 431 -31.85 -12.20 6.73
CA PRO A 431 -32.45 -10.97 7.19
C PRO A 431 -33.50 -11.26 8.27
N LEU A 432 -33.54 -10.42 9.31
CA LEU A 432 -34.49 -10.50 10.43
C LEU A 432 -35.66 -9.55 10.25
N LYS A 433 -36.87 -10.02 10.57
CA LYS A 433 -38.07 -9.18 10.69
C LYS A 433 -38.01 -8.31 11.94
N LYS A 434 -38.86 -7.29 12.02
CA LYS A 434 -38.92 -6.39 13.16
C LYS A 434 -39.22 -7.12 14.48
N GLU A 435 -40.17 -8.05 14.43
CA GLU A 435 -40.59 -8.86 15.60
C GLU A 435 -39.42 -9.72 16.09
N GLU A 436 -38.70 -10.36 15.18
CA GLU A 436 -37.52 -11.18 15.49
C GLU A 436 -36.41 -10.34 16.14
N ARG A 437 -36.21 -9.10 15.66
CA ARG A 437 -35.24 -8.19 16.24
C ARG A 437 -35.62 -7.76 17.65
N ILE A 438 -36.91 -7.55 17.93
CA ILE A 438 -37.40 -7.25 19.29
C ILE A 438 -37.07 -8.43 20.20
N THR A 439 -37.40 -9.66 19.81
CA THR A 439 -37.17 -10.88 20.62
C THR A 439 -35.66 -11.09 20.86
N ILE A 440 -34.82 -10.87 19.85
CA ILE A 440 -33.36 -10.97 20.02
C ILE A 440 -32.83 -9.89 20.96
N TRP A 441 -33.35 -8.66 20.87
CA TRP A 441 -32.94 -7.59 21.76
C TRP A 441 -33.26 -7.90 23.23
N GLU A 442 -34.49 -8.40 23.49
CA GLU A 442 -34.87 -8.84 24.84
C GLU A 442 -34.02 -10.00 25.35
N ALA A 443 -33.68 -10.95 24.47
CA ALA A 443 -32.80 -12.06 24.80
C ALA A 443 -31.38 -11.54 25.12
N MET A 444 -30.87 -10.57 24.35
CA MET A 444 -29.59 -9.92 24.62
C MET A 444 -29.55 -9.22 25.97
N GLU A 445 -30.60 -8.46 26.34
CA GLU A 445 -30.64 -7.79 27.63
C GLU A 445 -30.67 -8.78 28.84
N LYS A 446 -31.32 -9.94 28.64
CA LYS A 446 -31.26 -11.03 29.63
C LYS A 446 -29.86 -11.64 29.69
N ALA A 447 -29.25 -11.85 28.51
CA ALA A 447 -27.91 -12.40 28.42
C ALA A 447 -26.85 -11.46 29.03
N GLU A 448 -26.94 -10.14 28.81
CA GLU A 448 -26.03 -9.17 29.43
C GLU A 448 -26.04 -9.25 30.96
N ARG A 449 -27.25 -9.36 31.58
CA ARG A 449 -27.38 -9.53 33.03
C ARG A 449 -26.81 -10.86 33.54
N ALA A 450 -26.96 -11.93 32.78
CA ALA A 450 -26.36 -13.23 33.10
C ALA A 450 -24.83 -13.22 32.96
N LEU A 451 -24.30 -12.60 31.90
CA LEU A 451 -22.86 -12.46 31.66
C LEU A 451 -22.15 -11.70 32.79
N GLU A 452 -22.83 -10.72 33.44
CA GLU A 452 -22.23 -9.99 34.57
C GLU A 452 -21.83 -10.90 35.72
N ASN A 453 -22.51 -12.02 35.88
CA ASN A 453 -22.20 -13.03 36.93
C ASN A 453 -21.15 -14.06 36.47
N LEU A 454 -20.81 -14.13 35.20
CA LEU A 454 -19.80 -15.06 34.69
C LEU A 454 -18.39 -14.49 34.77
N ASN A 455 -17.43 -15.38 34.98
CA ASN A 455 -15.99 -15.02 34.97
C ASN A 455 -15.43 -14.86 33.55
N VAL A 456 -16.13 -15.33 32.51
CA VAL A 456 -15.72 -15.25 31.12
C VAL A 456 -16.66 -14.30 30.37
N TRP A 457 -16.10 -13.24 29.80
CA TRP A 457 -16.85 -12.24 29.06
C TRP A 457 -16.49 -12.24 27.57
N PRO A 458 -17.50 -12.16 26.69
CA PRO A 458 -17.25 -11.91 25.27
C PRO A 458 -16.50 -10.59 25.06
N ARG A 459 -15.49 -10.59 24.20
CA ARG A 459 -14.59 -9.45 23.91
C ARG A 459 -15.35 -8.12 23.71
N ASN A 460 -16.35 -8.13 22.83
CA ASN A 460 -17.08 -6.91 22.48
C ASN A 460 -18.05 -6.47 23.59
N PHE A 461 -18.59 -7.41 24.36
CA PHE A 461 -19.36 -7.11 25.58
C PHE A 461 -18.46 -6.46 26.64
N ALA A 462 -17.29 -7.03 26.90
CA ALA A 462 -16.34 -6.47 27.85
C ALA A 462 -15.93 -5.04 27.45
N ALA A 463 -15.66 -4.79 26.17
CA ALA A 463 -15.33 -3.47 25.65
C ALA A 463 -16.49 -2.47 25.86
N LYS A 464 -17.74 -2.88 25.60
CA LYS A 464 -18.94 -2.08 25.87
C LYS A 464 -19.04 -1.71 27.36
N LYS A 465 -18.88 -2.69 28.25
CA LYS A 465 -18.94 -2.45 29.71
C LYS A 465 -17.86 -1.52 30.22
N ILE A 466 -16.63 -1.66 29.72
CA ILE A 466 -15.55 -0.72 30.07
C ILE A 466 -15.86 0.67 29.53
N LEU A 467 -16.39 0.78 28.31
CA LEU A 467 -16.74 2.05 27.70
C LEU A 467 -17.83 2.79 28.49
N GLU A 468 -18.78 2.07 29.12
CA GLU A 468 -19.80 2.63 29.99
C GLU A 468 -19.21 3.20 31.30
N LEU A 469 -18.24 2.51 31.89
CA LEU A 469 -17.64 2.86 33.19
C LEU A 469 -16.45 3.81 33.10
N CYS A 470 -15.68 3.71 32.00
CA CYS A 470 -14.48 4.50 31.84
C CYS A 470 -14.80 5.99 31.81
N GLY A 471 -14.28 6.73 32.77
CA GLY A 471 -14.41 8.19 32.82
C GLY A 471 -13.52 8.89 31.78
N ASN A 472 -13.81 10.16 31.46
CA ASN A 472 -12.91 10.98 30.67
C ASN A 472 -11.63 11.23 31.48
N GLY A 473 -10.51 10.66 31.01
CA GLY A 473 -9.20 10.78 31.65
C GLY A 473 -8.66 9.50 32.29
N ASP A 474 -9.46 8.44 32.37
CA ASP A 474 -9.04 7.16 32.95
C ASP A 474 -8.11 6.38 32.00
N SER A 475 -6.91 6.07 32.44
CA SER A 475 -5.89 5.35 31.65
C SER A 475 -5.53 6.03 30.33
N CYS A 476 -5.57 7.35 30.33
CA CYS A 476 -5.38 8.10 29.10
C CYS A 476 -3.91 8.23 28.75
N VAL A 477 -3.67 7.95 27.47
CA VAL A 477 -2.49 8.42 26.77
C VAL A 477 -2.76 9.81 26.18
N GLU A 478 -1.73 10.53 25.84
CA GLU A 478 -1.90 11.82 25.16
C GLU A 478 -2.39 11.60 23.72
N TYR A 479 -1.80 10.64 23.00
CA TYR A 479 -2.10 10.35 21.61
C TYR A 479 -2.33 8.85 21.37
N SER A 480 -3.32 8.53 20.56
CA SER A 480 -3.54 7.16 20.09
C SER A 480 -3.44 7.09 18.57
N PHE A 481 -2.77 6.06 18.11
CA PHE A 481 -2.60 5.71 16.70
C PHE A 481 -3.21 4.33 16.49
N VAL A 482 -3.91 4.13 15.39
CA VAL A 482 -4.56 2.85 15.07
C VAL A 482 -4.26 2.50 13.63
N ASP A 483 -3.49 1.45 13.43
CA ASP A 483 -3.24 0.89 12.11
C ASP A 483 -4.27 -0.17 11.76
N GLU A 484 -4.58 -0.34 10.48
CA GLU A 484 -5.64 -1.23 9.97
C GLU A 484 -6.97 -1.05 10.71
N ALA A 485 -7.32 0.20 10.96
CA ALA A 485 -8.46 0.56 11.81
C ALA A 485 -9.81 -0.01 11.34
N GLN A 486 -9.96 -0.36 10.04
CA GLN A 486 -11.15 -1.02 9.49
C GLN A 486 -11.38 -2.43 10.06
N ASP A 487 -10.38 -3.05 10.68
CA ASP A 487 -10.52 -4.38 11.30
C ASP A 487 -10.98 -4.32 12.75
N LEU A 488 -10.92 -3.15 13.35
CA LEU A 488 -11.36 -2.96 14.73
C LEU A 488 -12.84 -2.59 14.79
N PRO A 489 -13.60 -3.19 15.71
CA PRO A 489 -14.99 -2.82 15.89
C PRO A 489 -15.12 -1.40 16.43
N PRO A 490 -16.19 -0.68 16.10
CA PRO A 490 -16.50 0.64 16.62
C PRO A 490 -16.41 0.76 18.15
N VAL A 491 -16.79 -0.28 18.89
CA VAL A 491 -16.71 -0.30 20.37
C VAL A 491 -15.27 -0.17 20.86
N ILE A 492 -14.30 -0.80 20.19
CA ILE A 492 -12.87 -0.68 20.53
C ILE A 492 -12.37 0.71 20.17
N LEU A 493 -12.74 1.23 18.99
CA LEU A 493 -12.35 2.57 18.58
C LEU A 493 -12.94 3.65 19.51
N ALA A 494 -14.18 3.47 19.98
CA ALA A 494 -14.79 4.35 20.97
C ALA A 494 -14.03 4.32 22.31
N LEU A 495 -13.58 3.14 22.73
CA LEU A 495 -12.76 3.00 23.93
C LEU A 495 -11.38 3.69 23.75
N VAL A 496 -10.77 3.53 22.58
CA VAL A 496 -9.53 4.25 22.23
C VAL A 496 -9.74 5.76 22.29
N LYS A 497 -10.84 6.26 21.70
CA LYS A 497 -11.16 7.70 21.72
C LYS A 497 -11.37 8.21 23.15
N LYS A 498 -12.12 7.47 23.95
CA LYS A 498 -12.43 7.86 25.35
C LYS A 498 -11.19 7.88 26.24
N THR A 499 -10.18 7.07 25.92
CA THR A 499 -8.90 6.97 26.63
C THR A 499 -7.76 7.75 25.98
N SER A 500 -8.04 8.65 25.05
CA SER A 500 -7.08 9.55 24.40
C SER A 500 -7.40 10.99 24.78
N LYS A 501 -6.43 11.74 25.30
CA LYS A 501 -6.64 13.13 25.73
C LYS A 501 -6.64 14.10 24.55
N ARG A 502 -5.75 13.87 23.58
CA ARG A 502 -5.57 14.72 22.40
C ARG A 502 -6.13 14.03 21.16
N GLY A 503 -5.35 13.90 20.09
CA GLY A 503 -5.78 13.33 18.81
C GLY A 503 -5.78 11.80 18.78
N VAL A 504 -6.70 11.26 17.98
CA VAL A 504 -6.70 9.86 17.53
C VAL A 504 -6.41 9.82 16.04
N PHE A 505 -5.36 9.11 15.66
CA PHE A 505 -4.89 9.01 14.28
C PHE A 505 -5.15 7.60 13.77
N LEU A 506 -5.91 7.52 12.71
CA LEU A 506 -6.35 6.26 12.13
C LEU A 506 -5.70 6.08 10.75
N ALA A 507 -5.22 4.88 10.48
CA ALA A 507 -4.88 4.44 9.14
C ALA A 507 -5.77 3.25 8.77
N GLY A 508 -6.38 3.28 7.58
CA GLY A 508 -7.26 2.22 7.18
C GLY A 508 -7.71 2.27 5.73
N ASP A 509 -8.16 1.13 5.27
CA ASP A 509 -8.75 0.93 3.96
C ASP A 509 -10.09 0.23 4.11
N SER A 510 -11.19 0.95 3.88
CA SER A 510 -12.55 0.40 3.96
C SER A 510 -12.75 -0.80 3.02
N ASP A 511 -11.94 -0.86 1.96
CA ASP A 511 -12.07 -1.88 0.93
C ASP A 511 -11.35 -3.19 1.25
N GLN A 512 -10.42 -3.17 2.22
CA GLN A 512 -9.65 -4.34 2.66
C GLN A 512 -10.16 -4.95 3.98
N SER A 513 -11.34 -4.59 4.46
CA SER A 513 -11.91 -5.25 5.62
C SER A 513 -12.15 -6.72 5.33
N ILE A 514 -11.30 -7.60 5.89
CA ILE A 514 -11.45 -9.06 5.79
C ILE A 514 -12.54 -9.55 6.75
N TYR A 515 -12.78 -8.80 7.83
CA TYR A 515 -13.51 -9.30 8.98
C TYR A 515 -14.91 -8.69 9.16
N ARG A 516 -15.26 -7.54 8.51
CA ARG A 516 -16.52 -6.84 8.84
C ARG A 516 -17.18 -6.14 7.65
N LYS A 517 -18.49 -6.36 7.47
CA LYS A 517 -19.39 -5.51 6.66
C LYS A 517 -19.99 -4.40 7.55
N GLY A 518 -20.25 -3.22 6.98
CA GLY A 518 -21.04 -2.16 7.65
C GLY A 518 -20.28 -1.31 8.66
N PHE A 519 -18.96 -1.19 8.52
CA PHE A 519 -18.14 -0.34 9.38
C PHE A 519 -18.54 1.16 9.27
N ASN A 520 -18.96 1.77 10.37
CA ASN A 520 -19.28 3.18 10.42
C ASN A 520 -18.47 3.90 11.51
N TRP A 521 -17.54 4.74 11.07
CA TRP A 521 -16.66 5.56 11.95
C TRP A 521 -17.43 6.44 12.92
N ASN A 522 -18.62 6.93 12.53
CA ASN A 522 -19.39 7.87 13.34
C ASN A 522 -19.79 7.30 14.71
N ARG A 523 -19.93 5.96 14.83
CA ARG A 523 -20.30 5.30 16.10
C ARG A 523 -19.17 5.24 17.12
N SER A 524 -17.94 5.41 16.69
CA SER A 524 -16.78 5.45 17.60
C SER A 524 -16.61 6.78 18.34
N GLY A 525 -17.35 7.83 17.96
CA GLY A 525 -17.16 9.17 18.50
C GLY A 525 -15.89 9.89 18.03
N ILE A 526 -15.15 9.31 17.09
CA ILE A 526 -13.97 9.92 16.50
C ILE A 526 -14.42 10.90 15.41
N ASP A 527 -14.09 12.18 15.58
CA ASP A 527 -14.47 13.22 14.62
C ASP A 527 -13.39 13.40 13.54
N ILE A 528 -13.66 12.86 12.36
CA ILE A 528 -12.78 12.94 11.19
C ILE A 528 -13.32 13.86 10.08
N ARG A 529 -14.39 14.62 10.33
CA ARG A 529 -15.01 15.50 9.33
C ARG A 529 -14.04 16.56 8.83
N GLY A 530 -13.78 16.58 7.51
CA GLY A 530 -12.79 17.46 6.88
C GLY A 530 -11.32 17.11 7.19
N ARG A 531 -11.07 16.07 7.98
CA ARG A 531 -9.74 15.62 8.41
C ARG A 531 -9.47 14.18 8.00
N SER A 532 -9.91 13.79 6.82
CA SER A 532 -9.49 12.55 6.17
C SER A 532 -8.76 12.87 4.88
N ARG A 533 -7.72 12.11 4.59
CA ARG A 533 -6.97 12.20 3.34
C ARG A 533 -6.81 10.82 2.73
N ILE A 534 -6.78 10.79 1.41
CA ILE A 534 -6.68 9.55 0.65
C ILE A 534 -5.33 9.54 -0.05
N LEU A 535 -4.52 8.54 0.25
CA LEU A 535 -3.32 8.20 -0.50
C LEU A 535 -3.74 7.49 -1.78
N LYS A 536 -3.39 8.06 -2.92
CA LYS A 536 -3.80 7.55 -4.25
C LYS A 536 -2.69 6.80 -4.96
N MET A 537 -1.44 7.05 -4.60
CA MET A 537 -0.30 6.48 -5.28
C MET A 537 0.12 5.16 -4.62
N ASN A 538 0.15 4.08 -5.40
CA ASN A 538 0.72 2.82 -4.95
C ASN A 538 2.20 2.79 -5.33
N PHE A 539 3.05 2.99 -4.34
CA PHE A 539 4.51 2.97 -4.50
C PHE A 539 5.13 1.61 -4.18
N ARG A 540 4.35 0.72 -3.59
CA ARG A 540 4.81 -0.58 -3.11
C ARG A 540 4.88 -1.61 -4.23
N ASN A 541 3.74 -1.86 -4.86
CA ASN A 541 3.61 -2.89 -5.86
C ASN A 541 4.08 -2.40 -7.23
N THR A 542 4.61 -3.32 -8.04
CA THR A 542 4.84 -3.04 -9.46
C THR A 542 3.52 -2.91 -10.22
N ASN A 543 3.56 -2.27 -11.38
CA ASN A 543 2.38 -2.12 -12.26
C ASN A 543 1.72 -3.46 -12.57
N GLN A 544 2.52 -4.51 -12.76
CA GLN A 544 2.05 -5.84 -13.13
C GLN A 544 1.30 -6.49 -11.96
N ILE A 545 1.86 -6.41 -10.74
CA ILE A 545 1.21 -6.91 -9.53
C ILE A 545 -0.06 -6.11 -9.26
N HIS A 546 0.02 -4.79 -9.37
CA HIS A 546 -1.14 -3.92 -9.16
C HIS A 546 -2.26 -4.20 -10.17
N ALA A 547 -1.93 -4.27 -11.46
CA ALA A 547 -2.91 -4.57 -12.51
C ALA A 547 -3.56 -5.96 -12.32
N PHE A 548 -2.77 -6.96 -11.90
CA PHE A 548 -3.27 -8.29 -11.58
C PHE A 548 -4.21 -8.25 -10.36
N ALA A 549 -3.82 -7.57 -9.29
CA ALA A 549 -4.62 -7.42 -8.09
C ALA A 549 -5.96 -6.75 -8.38
N GLU A 550 -5.99 -5.67 -9.17
CA GLU A 550 -7.21 -4.97 -9.54
C GLU A 550 -8.08 -5.79 -10.50
N SER A 551 -7.48 -6.54 -11.44
CA SER A 551 -8.19 -7.51 -12.28
C SER A 551 -8.84 -8.60 -11.43
N TYR A 552 -8.14 -9.13 -10.44
CA TYR A 552 -8.69 -10.11 -9.51
C TYR A 552 -9.83 -9.53 -8.67
N ARG A 553 -9.65 -8.32 -8.13
CA ARG A 553 -10.64 -7.62 -7.31
C ARG A 553 -11.93 -7.32 -8.06
N SER A 554 -11.84 -6.96 -9.34
CA SER A 554 -13.01 -6.66 -10.20
C SER A 554 -13.97 -7.83 -10.35
N LYS A 555 -13.55 -9.06 -10.02
CA LYS A 555 -14.38 -10.28 -10.11
C LYS A 555 -15.41 -10.41 -8.99
N PHE A 556 -15.20 -9.73 -7.87
CA PHE A 556 -16.09 -9.86 -6.71
C PHE A 556 -16.55 -8.52 -6.11
N LYS A 557 -16.06 -7.39 -6.61
CA LYS A 557 -16.42 -6.07 -6.10
C LYS A 557 -16.57 -5.07 -7.23
N ASN A 558 -17.72 -4.38 -7.27
CA ASN A 558 -17.90 -3.22 -8.15
C ASN A 558 -17.13 -2.03 -7.60
N MET A 559 -16.19 -1.50 -8.38
CA MET A 559 -15.29 -0.44 -7.96
C MET A 559 -15.83 0.94 -8.29
N ASP A 560 -15.65 1.87 -7.35
CA ASP A 560 -15.71 3.30 -7.66
C ASP A 560 -14.38 3.69 -8.32
N LYS A 561 -14.41 3.88 -9.66
CA LYS A 561 -13.23 4.20 -10.49
C LYS A 561 -12.47 5.46 -10.03
N ALA A 562 -13.12 6.31 -9.23
CA ALA A 562 -12.49 7.53 -8.71
C ALA A 562 -11.44 7.29 -7.61
N LEU A 563 -11.41 6.08 -7.03
CA LEU A 563 -10.54 5.73 -5.91
C LEU A 563 -9.43 4.72 -6.28
N GLU A 564 -9.33 4.34 -7.57
CA GLU A 564 -8.30 3.40 -8.01
C GLU A 564 -6.90 3.99 -7.77
N PRO A 565 -6.02 3.33 -7.01
CA PRO A 565 -4.65 3.76 -6.87
C PRO A 565 -3.90 3.59 -8.20
N VAL A 566 -2.87 4.41 -8.40
CA VAL A 566 -2.03 4.36 -9.60
C VAL A 566 -0.66 3.83 -9.21
N ALA A 567 -0.19 2.78 -9.86
CA ALA A 567 1.16 2.27 -9.71
C ALA A 567 1.97 2.60 -10.98
N PHE A 568 3.22 2.99 -10.81
CA PHE A 568 4.10 3.39 -11.93
C PHE A 568 5.36 2.54 -12.04
N ARG A 569 5.74 1.83 -10.98
CA ARG A 569 6.97 1.04 -10.97
C ARG A 569 6.83 -0.20 -11.87
N PRO A 570 7.62 -0.34 -12.95
CA PRO A 570 7.58 -1.54 -13.78
C PRO A 570 8.10 -2.76 -13.00
N GLY A 571 7.61 -3.95 -13.34
CA GLY A 571 8.02 -5.21 -12.73
C GLY A 571 7.83 -6.41 -13.64
N PRO A 572 8.25 -7.61 -13.21
CA PRO A 572 7.97 -8.83 -13.94
C PRO A 572 6.46 -9.11 -13.97
N PRO A 573 5.98 -9.82 -14.98
CA PRO A 573 4.60 -10.30 -15.00
C PRO A 573 4.36 -11.21 -13.79
N VAL A 574 3.11 -11.23 -13.31
CA VAL A 574 2.69 -12.22 -12.32
C VAL A 574 2.70 -13.60 -12.97
N GLU A 575 3.42 -14.53 -12.37
CA GLU A 575 3.52 -15.90 -12.85
C GLU A 575 2.52 -16.80 -12.11
N ILE A 576 1.93 -17.76 -12.85
CA ILE A 576 0.99 -18.72 -12.29
C ILE A 576 1.44 -20.11 -12.72
N SER A 577 1.82 -20.91 -11.74
CA SER A 577 2.15 -22.32 -11.93
C SER A 577 0.97 -23.19 -11.52
N VAL A 578 0.67 -24.18 -12.35
CA VAL A 578 -0.43 -25.12 -12.14
C VAL A 578 0.13 -26.51 -11.94
N GLY A 579 -0.03 -27.08 -10.74
CA GLY A 579 0.42 -28.42 -10.44
C GLY A 579 -0.72 -29.45 -10.49
N LYS A 580 -0.36 -30.70 -10.80
CA LYS A 580 -1.30 -31.81 -10.93
C LYS A 580 -1.79 -32.33 -9.55
N ASN A 581 -0.95 -32.24 -8.56
CA ASN A 581 -1.22 -32.68 -7.19
C ASN A 581 -0.44 -31.82 -6.19
N PRO A 582 -0.72 -31.91 -4.87
CA PRO A 582 -0.06 -31.09 -3.86
C PRO A 582 1.46 -31.24 -3.81
N ASP A 583 1.99 -32.45 -4.06
CA ASP A 583 3.45 -32.69 -4.02
C ASP A 583 4.13 -32.07 -5.25
N ASP A 584 3.52 -32.14 -6.41
CA ASP A 584 3.99 -31.47 -7.62
C ASP A 584 4.06 -29.94 -7.42
N ILE A 585 3.01 -29.35 -6.83
CA ILE A 585 2.97 -27.92 -6.52
C ILE A 585 4.10 -27.54 -5.56
N MET A 586 4.29 -28.29 -4.49
CA MET A 586 5.33 -28.02 -3.50
C MET A 586 6.73 -28.15 -4.11
N ASN A 587 6.95 -29.16 -4.95
CA ASN A 587 8.21 -29.32 -5.67
C ASN A 587 8.49 -28.13 -6.60
N GLN A 588 7.47 -27.67 -7.34
CA GLN A 588 7.59 -26.46 -8.17
C GLN A 588 7.96 -25.24 -7.34
N MET A 589 7.37 -25.08 -6.14
CA MET A 589 7.71 -24.00 -5.23
C MET A 589 9.16 -24.08 -4.74
N VAL A 590 9.64 -25.26 -4.36
CA VAL A 590 11.05 -25.46 -3.92
C VAL A 590 12.01 -25.15 -5.08
N GLN A 591 11.69 -25.57 -6.31
CA GLN A 591 12.50 -25.21 -7.48
C GLN A 591 12.49 -23.70 -7.75
N GLN A 592 11.36 -23.04 -7.56
CA GLN A 592 11.28 -21.58 -7.67
C GLN A 592 12.14 -20.89 -6.62
N VAL A 593 12.10 -21.33 -5.37
CA VAL A 593 12.98 -20.83 -4.31
C VAL A 593 14.45 -21.00 -4.70
N LYS A 594 14.83 -22.21 -5.16
CA LYS A 594 16.19 -22.47 -5.64
C LYS A 594 16.62 -21.49 -6.74
N MET A 595 15.73 -21.18 -7.67
CA MET A 595 15.98 -20.22 -8.74
C MET A 595 16.16 -18.80 -8.19
N LEU A 596 15.30 -18.37 -7.26
CA LEU A 596 15.37 -17.06 -6.63
C LEU A 596 16.70 -16.83 -5.92
N LEU A 597 17.16 -17.82 -5.15
CA LEU A 597 18.41 -17.74 -4.39
C LEU A 597 19.64 -17.83 -5.30
N ASN A 598 19.71 -18.84 -6.16
CA ASN A 598 20.95 -19.18 -6.88
C ASN A 598 21.12 -18.40 -8.19
N ALA A 599 20.02 -18.13 -8.90
CA ALA A 599 20.07 -17.48 -10.20
C ALA A 599 19.76 -15.99 -10.11
N LEU A 600 18.85 -15.59 -9.23
CA LEU A 600 18.40 -14.23 -9.11
C LEU A 600 19.06 -13.49 -7.94
N ASN A 601 19.80 -14.19 -7.09
CA ASN A 601 20.54 -13.68 -5.93
C ASN A 601 19.66 -12.81 -5.00
N TYR A 602 18.43 -13.28 -4.72
CA TYR A 602 17.65 -12.72 -3.64
C TYR A 602 18.15 -13.20 -2.29
N ASP A 603 18.19 -12.32 -1.32
CA ASP A 603 18.42 -12.73 0.08
C ASP A 603 17.22 -13.56 0.56
N GLU A 604 17.48 -14.54 1.43
CA GLU A 604 16.44 -15.44 1.96
C GLU A 604 15.29 -14.66 2.63
N GLU A 605 15.62 -13.63 3.38
CA GLU A 605 14.66 -12.79 4.10
C GLU A 605 13.72 -11.99 3.16
N ASN A 606 14.09 -11.83 1.90
CA ASN A 606 13.28 -11.14 0.91
C ASN A 606 12.21 -12.03 0.28
N ILE A 607 12.25 -13.34 0.56
CA ILE A 607 11.31 -14.33 0.04
C ILE A 607 10.29 -14.68 1.12
N CYS A 608 9.01 -14.56 0.80
CA CYS A 608 7.92 -15.03 1.65
C CYS A 608 7.05 -16.05 0.92
N ILE A 609 6.80 -17.18 1.57
CA ILE A 609 5.83 -18.17 1.11
C ILE A 609 4.55 -18.00 1.92
N ILE A 610 3.43 -17.78 1.22
CA ILE A 610 2.11 -17.60 1.83
C ILE A 610 1.24 -18.81 1.49
N ALA A 611 0.62 -19.43 2.50
CA ALA A 611 -0.31 -20.54 2.31
C ALA A 611 -1.56 -20.40 3.19
N ASN A 612 -2.61 -21.13 2.83
CA ASN A 612 -3.88 -21.12 3.55
C ASN A 612 -3.90 -22.03 4.80
N GLN A 613 -2.89 -22.88 4.99
CA GLN A 613 -2.82 -23.84 6.09
C GLN A 613 -1.40 -23.93 6.67
N LYS A 614 -1.31 -23.93 8.00
CA LYS A 614 -0.03 -24.03 8.72
C LYS A 614 0.70 -25.34 8.40
N GLN A 615 0.00 -26.45 8.30
CA GLN A 615 0.57 -27.77 7.97
C GLN A 615 1.29 -27.79 6.61
N LYS A 616 0.82 -27.02 5.63
CA LYS A 616 1.50 -26.91 4.34
C LYS A 616 2.81 -26.14 4.46
N LEU A 617 2.83 -25.10 5.30
CA LEU A 617 4.06 -24.35 5.59
C LEU A 617 5.08 -25.22 6.32
N GLU A 618 4.65 -26.04 7.28
CA GLU A 618 5.52 -27.00 7.99
C GLU A 618 6.16 -27.99 7.01
N LYS A 619 5.37 -28.56 6.10
CA LYS A 619 5.87 -29.46 5.06
C LYS A 619 6.85 -28.77 4.11
N LEU A 620 6.55 -27.54 3.67
CA LEU A 620 7.45 -26.75 2.83
C LEU A 620 8.75 -26.41 3.57
N GLN A 621 8.68 -26.12 4.86
CA GLN A 621 9.84 -25.87 5.70
C GLN A 621 10.79 -27.08 5.72
N GLU A 622 10.26 -28.28 5.94
CA GLU A 622 11.04 -29.53 5.89
C GLU A 622 11.68 -29.78 4.51
N MET A 623 10.92 -29.47 3.43
CA MET A 623 11.43 -29.63 2.07
C MET A 623 12.56 -28.63 1.75
N LEU A 624 12.41 -27.36 2.15
CA LEU A 624 13.43 -26.32 1.94
C LEU A 624 14.73 -26.65 2.68
N ASP A 625 14.63 -27.08 3.95
CA ASP A 625 15.78 -27.49 4.72
C ASP A 625 16.48 -28.74 4.10
N LYS A 626 15.70 -29.76 3.77
CA LYS A 626 16.22 -31.04 3.24
C LYS A 626 16.83 -30.90 1.84
N GLU A 627 16.20 -30.17 0.94
CA GLU A 627 16.60 -30.12 -0.48
C GLU A 627 17.57 -28.99 -0.78
N LEU A 628 17.46 -27.86 -0.09
CA LEU A 628 18.25 -26.66 -0.36
C LEU A 628 19.21 -26.32 0.80
N GLY A 629 19.01 -26.88 1.98
CA GLY A 629 19.79 -26.52 3.18
C GLY A 629 19.51 -25.07 3.64
N VAL A 630 18.34 -24.54 3.31
CA VAL A 630 17.97 -23.16 3.55
C VAL A 630 17.07 -23.07 4.77
N LYS A 631 17.42 -22.18 5.69
CA LYS A 631 16.58 -21.92 6.87
C LYS A 631 15.29 -21.24 6.47
N SER A 632 14.20 -21.64 7.08
CA SER A 632 12.93 -20.96 6.92
C SER A 632 12.16 -20.90 8.24
N HIS A 633 11.44 -19.81 8.46
CA HIS A 633 10.78 -19.55 9.73
C HIS A 633 9.33 -19.09 9.52
N GLN A 634 8.42 -19.65 10.32
CA GLN A 634 7.04 -19.21 10.32
C GLN A 634 6.92 -17.85 11.04
N ILE A 635 6.23 -16.93 10.42
CA ILE A 635 5.87 -15.65 11.04
C ILE A 635 4.73 -15.90 12.03
N ASP A 636 5.12 -16.06 13.29
CA ASP A 636 4.21 -16.25 14.42
C ASP A 636 4.38 -15.12 15.46
N ASP A 637 3.80 -15.33 16.64
CA ASP A 637 3.84 -14.36 17.73
C ASP A 637 5.25 -14.09 18.27
N ASP A 638 6.21 -15.01 18.06
CA ASP A 638 7.58 -14.91 18.56
C ASP A 638 8.60 -14.51 17.47
N PHE A 639 8.18 -14.38 16.22
CA PHE A 639 9.06 -14.01 15.09
C PHE A 639 9.66 -12.62 15.25
N ASP A 640 10.99 -12.48 15.11
CA ASP A 640 11.69 -11.19 15.10
C ASP A 640 12.18 -10.85 13.68
N PHE A 641 11.63 -9.77 13.11
CA PHE A 641 12.00 -9.31 11.76
C PHE A 641 13.43 -8.76 11.66
N ALA A 642 14.02 -8.35 12.79
CA ALA A 642 15.36 -7.77 12.82
C ALA A 642 16.45 -8.84 12.91
N GLU A 643 16.20 -9.91 13.67
CA GLU A 643 17.21 -10.91 14.05
C GLU A 643 17.05 -12.25 13.35
N THR A 644 15.85 -12.55 12.79
CA THR A 644 15.58 -13.85 12.16
C THR A 644 16.01 -13.84 10.70
N ASP A 645 17.05 -14.60 10.38
CA ASP A 645 17.50 -14.86 9.00
C ASP A 645 16.68 -16.00 8.40
N GLY A 646 16.63 -16.07 7.05
CA GLY A 646 15.99 -17.17 6.32
C GLY A 646 14.65 -16.83 5.69
N ILE A 647 14.12 -17.78 4.92
CA ILE A 647 12.85 -17.63 4.17
C ILE A 647 11.69 -17.51 5.15
N ARG A 648 10.81 -16.58 4.86
CA ARG A 648 9.63 -16.28 5.67
C ARG A 648 8.43 -17.10 5.22
N LEU A 649 7.81 -17.79 6.16
CA LEU A 649 6.61 -18.60 5.94
C LEU A 649 5.43 -17.95 6.66
N CYS A 650 4.32 -17.70 5.96
CA CYS A 650 3.21 -16.96 6.53
C CYS A 650 1.86 -17.59 6.14
N THR A 651 0.91 -17.62 7.06
CA THR A 651 -0.46 -17.95 6.70
C THR A 651 -1.14 -16.77 6.01
N MET A 652 -2.16 -17.01 5.18
CA MET A 652 -2.93 -15.96 4.52
C MET A 652 -3.53 -14.95 5.53
N GLN A 653 -3.87 -15.37 6.74
CA GLN A 653 -4.37 -14.50 7.80
C GLN A 653 -3.27 -13.61 8.38
N ASN A 654 -2.08 -14.17 8.60
CA ASN A 654 -0.98 -13.47 9.28
C ASN A 654 -0.20 -12.54 8.34
N CYS A 655 -0.33 -12.69 7.01
CA CYS A 655 0.39 -11.85 6.06
C CYS A 655 -0.15 -10.41 5.98
N LYS A 656 -1.31 -10.14 6.56
CA LYS A 656 -1.93 -8.82 6.50
C LYS A 656 -1.04 -7.76 7.16
N GLY A 657 -0.86 -6.62 6.47
CA GLY A 657 -0.02 -5.52 6.93
C GLY A 657 1.49 -5.73 6.75
N LEU A 658 1.93 -6.95 6.40
CA LEU A 658 3.32 -7.26 6.11
C LEU A 658 3.61 -7.07 4.61
N ASP A 659 4.86 -6.81 4.28
CA ASP A 659 5.31 -6.61 2.90
C ASP A 659 6.60 -7.35 2.64
N PHE A 660 6.68 -7.93 1.43
CA PHE A 660 7.82 -8.74 1.04
C PHE A 660 8.23 -8.45 -0.41
N PRO A 661 9.52 -8.34 -0.70
CA PRO A 661 9.99 -8.18 -2.07
C PRO A 661 9.45 -9.27 -3.01
N VAL A 662 9.53 -10.53 -2.60
CA VAL A 662 9.06 -11.68 -3.37
C VAL A 662 8.01 -12.46 -2.58
N VAL A 663 6.87 -12.72 -3.19
CA VAL A 663 5.82 -13.58 -2.62
C VAL A 663 5.58 -14.78 -3.51
N LEU A 664 5.65 -15.96 -2.90
CA LEU A 664 5.22 -17.23 -3.47
C LEU A 664 3.90 -17.61 -2.79
N LEU A 665 2.78 -17.52 -3.52
CA LEU A 665 1.44 -17.74 -2.99
C LEU A 665 0.95 -19.16 -3.33
N LEU A 666 0.76 -19.99 -2.31
CA LEU A 666 0.17 -21.33 -2.44
C LEU A 666 -1.37 -21.24 -2.32
N ALA A 667 -2.05 -21.34 -3.44
CA ALA A 667 -3.51 -21.28 -3.57
C ALA A 667 -4.05 -22.57 -4.21
N ASP A 668 -3.81 -23.71 -3.59
CA ASP A 668 -4.16 -25.03 -4.13
C ASP A 668 -5.59 -25.49 -3.79
N HIS A 669 -5.87 -25.71 -2.50
CA HIS A 669 -7.15 -26.20 -2.01
C HIS A 669 -7.61 -25.46 -0.75
N ARG A 670 -8.93 -25.29 -0.62
CA ARG A 670 -9.54 -24.74 0.60
C ARG A 670 -9.54 -25.78 1.74
N ILE A 671 -9.75 -25.31 2.95
CA ILE A 671 -10.06 -26.18 4.10
C ILE A 671 -11.49 -26.72 3.92
N ARG A 672 -11.66 -28.04 3.91
CA ARG A 672 -12.97 -28.71 3.78
C ARG A 672 -13.89 -28.30 4.95
N GLY A 673 -15.17 -28.02 4.64
CA GLY A 673 -16.18 -27.65 5.65
C GLY A 673 -15.99 -26.27 6.28
N ALA A 674 -15.10 -25.43 5.79
CA ALA A 674 -14.90 -24.08 6.32
C ALA A 674 -16.10 -23.17 6.07
N GLU A 675 -16.79 -23.31 4.93
CA GLU A 675 -17.99 -22.56 4.61
C GLU A 675 -19.17 -22.94 5.52
N GLU A 676 -19.35 -24.23 5.77
CA GLU A 676 -20.43 -24.76 6.64
C GLU A 676 -20.25 -24.29 8.10
N LYS A 677 -19.00 -24.14 8.54
CA LYS A 677 -18.65 -23.63 9.88
C LYS A 677 -18.67 -22.11 9.97
N SER A 678 -18.80 -21.40 8.84
CA SER A 678 -18.87 -19.94 8.85
C SER A 678 -20.16 -19.46 9.54
N ILE A 679 -20.02 -18.38 10.31
CA ILE A 679 -21.15 -17.64 10.89
C ILE A 679 -21.85 -16.74 9.87
N PHE A 680 -21.19 -16.48 8.72
CA PHE A 680 -21.67 -15.62 7.65
C PHE A 680 -22.46 -16.42 6.61
N ASP A 681 -23.36 -15.74 5.89
CA ASP A 681 -23.98 -16.31 4.69
C ASP A 681 -22.90 -16.62 3.63
N SER A 682 -23.28 -17.45 2.64
CA SER A 682 -22.34 -17.92 1.62
C SER A 682 -21.72 -16.77 0.83
N GLU A 683 -22.48 -15.73 0.48
CA GLU A 683 -22.00 -14.57 -0.28
C GLU A 683 -20.95 -13.81 0.52
N THR A 684 -21.25 -13.49 1.77
CA THR A 684 -20.32 -12.81 2.69
C THR A 684 -19.06 -13.63 2.94
N TYR A 685 -19.21 -14.97 3.09
CA TYR A 685 -18.08 -15.88 3.24
C TYR A 685 -17.15 -15.80 2.02
N TYR A 686 -17.68 -15.93 0.82
CA TYR A 686 -16.88 -15.86 -0.41
C TYR A 686 -16.25 -14.48 -0.61
N GLU A 687 -16.96 -13.40 -0.33
CA GLU A 687 -16.39 -12.05 -0.38
C GLU A 687 -15.17 -11.92 0.55
N GLN A 688 -15.25 -12.45 1.77
CA GLN A 688 -14.11 -12.47 2.69
C GLN A 688 -12.94 -13.31 2.18
N GLN A 689 -13.20 -14.47 1.54
CA GLN A 689 -12.16 -15.30 0.97
C GLN A 689 -11.48 -14.61 -0.23
N TYR A 690 -12.23 -13.95 -1.08
CA TYR A 690 -11.68 -13.14 -2.17
C TYR A 690 -10.83 -11.99 -1.64
N ASN A 691 -11.32 -11.25 -0.64
CA ASN A 691 -10.56 -10.18 0.00
C ASN A 691 -9.25 -10.71 0.62
N MET A 692 -9.26 -11.88 1.24
CA MET A 692 -8.07 -12.50 1.81
C MET A 692 -7.03 -12.81 0.74
N VAL A 693 -7.43 -13.39 -0.38
CA VAL A 693 -6.52 -13.65 -1.52
C VAL A 693 -6.00 -12.33 -2.12
N TYR A 694 -6.87 -11.33 -2.29
CA TYR A 694 -6.46 -10.00 -2.73
C TYR A 694 -5.40 -9.39 -1.82
N VAL A 695 -5.58 -9.49 -0.50
CA VAL A 695 -4.57 -9.06 0.47
C VAL A 695 -3.25 -9.79 0.25
N CYS A 696 -3.25 -11.11 0.06
CA CYS A 696 -2.03 -11.87 -0.20
C CYS A 696 -1.30 -11.41 -1.48
N ILE A 697 -2.04 -11.18 -2.56
CA ILE A 697 -1.50 -10.66 -3.82
C ILE A 697 -0.78 -9.33 -3.59
N THR A 698 -1.40 -8.42 -2.83
CA THR A 698 -0.87 -7.08 -2.58
C THR A 698 0.30 -7.04 -1.60
N ARG A 699 0.69 -8.17 -0.99
CA ARG A 699 1.90 -8.27 -0.13
C ARG A 699 3.20 -8.29 -0.94
N ALA A 700 3.13 -8.69 -2.20
CA ALA A 700 4.30 -8.72 -3.08
C ALA A 700 4.68 -7.30 -3.53
N MET A 701 5.92 -6.91 -3.31
CA MET A 701 6.42 -5.60 -3.75
C MET A 701 6.95 -5.66 -5.18
N GLU A 702 7.74 -6.67 -5.51
CA GLU A 702 8.50 -6.77 -6.76
C GLU A 702 8.08 -7.95 -7.61
N MET A 703 7.93 -9.12 -7.01
CA MET A 703 7.61 -10.35 -7.70
C MET A 703 6.51 -11.14 -7.00
N LEU A 704 5.54 -11.58 -7.77
CA LEU A 704 4.48 -12.47 -7.33
C LEU A 704 4.45 -13.71 -8.21
N HIS A 705 4.58 -14.88 -7.59
CA HIS A 705 4.37 -16.17 -8.25
C HIS A 705 3.29 -16.94 -7.50
N ILE A 706 2.26 -17.36 -8.21
CA ILE A 706 1.09 -18.04 -7.67
C ILE A 706 1.18 -19.52 -8.06
N PHE A 707 0.99 -20.39 -7.09
CA PHE A 707 0.97 -21.84 -7.26
C PHE A 707 -0.43 -22.36 -6.96
N THR A 708 -1.05 -23.03 -7.91
CA THR A 708 -2.43 -23.49 -7.79
C THR A 708 -2.58 -24.93 -8.33
N ALA A 709 -3.65 -25.61 -7.90
CA ALA A 709 -3.94 -26.95 -8.38
C ALA A 709 -4.76 -26.94 -9.66
N GLU A 710 -4.49 -27.86 -10.59
CA GLU A 710 -5.23 -28.01 -11.86
C GLU A 710 -6.74 -28.17 -11.63
N ASN A 711 -7.12 -28.92 -10.61
CA ASN A 711 -8.48 -29.29 -10.27
C ASN A 711 -9.10 -28.47 -9.12
N THR A 712 -8.59 -27.26 -8.82
CA THR A 712 -9.20 -26.45 -7.76
C THR A 712 -10.60 -25.98 -8.18
N GLU A 713 -11.60 -26.27 -7.35
CA GLU A 713 -12.98 -25.85 -7.51
C GLU A 713 -13.32 -24.60 -6.71
N PHE A 714 -12.49 -24.28 -5.71
CA PHE A 714 -12.69 -23.11 -4.85
C PHE A 714 -12.58 -21.82 -5.65
N ALA A 715 -13.68 -21.10 -5.82
CA ALA A 715 -13.78 -19.95 -6.71
C ALA A 715 -12.69 -18.91 -6.50
N PRO A 716 -12.34 -18.46 -5.26
CA PRO A 716 -11.25 -17.50 -5.04
C PRO A 716 -9.88 -17.95 -5.57
N PHE A 717 -9.58 -19.26 -5.56
CA PHE A 717 -8.33 -19.77 -6.10
C PHE A 717 -8.40 -20.08 -7.61
N LYS A 718 -9.56 -20.54 -8.08
CA LYS A 718 -9.81 -20.79 -9.49
C LYS A 718 -9.72 -19.51 -10.32
N ASP A 719 -10.22 -18.42 -9.78
CA ASP A 719 -10.23 -17.12 -10.47
C ASP A 719 -8.86 -16.44 -10.54
N LEU A 720 -7.86 -16.91 -9.80
CA LEU A 720 -6.49 -16.48 -9.98
C LEU A 720 -5.93 -16.81 -11.38
N ARG A 721 -6.46 -17.87 -12.03
CA ARG A 721 -6.02 -18.33 -13.36
C ARG A 721 -6.66 -17.61 -14.54
N LYS A 722 -7.67 -16.81 -14.29
CA LYS A 722 -8.39 -16.03 -15.29
C LYS A 722 -7.85 -14.60 -15.34
#